data_78df0b15a89f6445f146eb1bf7e32786
#
_entry.id   78df0b15a89f6445f146eb1bf7e32786
#
_cell.length_a   1.000
_cell.length_b   1.000
_cell.length_c   1.000
_cell.angle_alpha   90.00
_cell.angle_beta   90.00
_cell.angle_gamma   90.00
#
_symmetry.space_group_name_H-M   'P 1'
#
loop_
_entity.id
_entity.type
_entity.pdbx_description
1 polymer ?
#
loop_
_entity_poly.entity_id
_entity_poly.type
_entity_poly.pdbx_seq_one_letter_code
_entity_poly.pdbx_strand_id
1 'polypeptide(L)'
;MADNSVSKKIRLNLNENPKLLIDTDRVVMKNVHKINNLVIGLLNIRSITSKYDKIYNLIHDGLDLFVLTETWHGTSDDISIKLAMPPDYCFVDFLRERDPYHGGIIVFFKPSFRHIKLELPTLKTFEAICVRLTINKINFILLAIYRPGSALVTPLFFQELGSVLDHVTTICDRILIAGDFNIHIERPHDPHTLSLLELFASYQLCNVVNEPTHVRGGILDLLATSSNFTIDGCKIYPSGVFSDHSFICASLPIHREPCVQFTRYIRSWNQINYNNFSSLVNESHISGTCQFDDIDEAFDFFNNEMTRILDNVAPIHLVKSRYVPSAPWFDGECRKCKRFCRRKERLYKRQACGVNKDAWVDALNMKNKLFSDKRNIYWSNIIKINKNNPKKIWPVLNKILCKDTKISLDNTNHTAAKFACFFREKIDKVQHLTVGAGEPSFSFFGFDHDERFLSFSECSEVDVRSFIMNSPTKSCGLDSLPTHLFKKYIDLFLPYITSLINMCLSSGRFPACCKHAIVVPLLKKSSLEINDINNFRPVSNLSFLSKIIERIVAKQLLTFLLGKNLMPRNQSGYRSHHSTETALLQVCSDLFAASDAKTASILSLLDMSAAFDCVNHATLLHRLSISYGISGMAGLWFQSYINGRSQQISCKGILSDKEFIFSGVPQGSVLGPVLFLLYTADIFKIIQTFGFKGYAYADDIQIVASCPPAQFDALTGRLAACLSSVDAWMAQNGLKMNQCKTQVLPIGTWQQTSQISLNSIRINNTDLYFCSSATNLGFIFDKNMSMHAHIRHLVHSCTSQLRMLRLVKKSLTRGTLTSLVHSFVHSRLDYCNSLFYGVSNNEIALLQSVQNRAAKLISGGLRYDHVSPVLKELHWLPVSKRIIFKICVLMFKSLKGLAPEYLVEKCKRKNAMSLPYNLRSNDLDFLVVPVTRLKIGSRDFAVSGPAVWNGLPYFLRNPDLSLLRFKADLKTYLFNL
;
A
#
# COMPACT_ATOMS: atom_id res chain seq x y z
N MET A 1 26.65 -52.22 12.54
CA MET A 1 25.19 -52.02 12.41
C MET A 1 24.94 -50.52 12.38
N ALA A 2 24.57 -50.06 11.24
CA ALA A 2 24.48 -48.63 10.94
C ALA A 2 23.11 -48.10 11.31
N ASP A 3 23.10 -47.03 12.08
CA ASP A 3 21.88 -46.33 12.44
C ASP A 3 21.71 -45.13 11.50
N ASN A 4 20.76 -45.26 10.59
CA ASN A 4 20.37 -44.23 9.62
C ASN A 4 19.34 -43.32 10.26
N SER A 5 19.74 -42.23 10.91
CA SER A 5 18.83 -41.14 11.28
C SER A 5 18.60 -40.21 10.10
N VAL A 6 17.50 -40.41 9.41
CA VAL A 6 16.97 -39.54 8.35
C VAL A 6 16.56 -38.21 8.96
N SER A 7 17.38 -37.17 8.82
CA SER A 7 17.01 -35.78 9.13
C SER A 7 15.95 -35.32 8.11
N LYS A 8 14.68 -35.42 8.46
CA LYS A 8 13.59 -34.74 7.76
C LYS A 8 13.79 -33.23 7.84
N LYS A 9 14.27 -32.61 6.77
CA LYS A 9 14.25 -31.14 6.58
C LYS A 9 12.81 -30.66 6.50
N ILE A 10 12.30 -30.11 7.58
CA ILE A 10 11.00 -29.43 7.63
C ILE A 10 11.10 -28.17 6.78
N ARG A 11 10.35 -28.14 5.68
CA ARG A 11 10.12 -26.92 4.87
C ARG A 11 9.15 -26.04 5.63
N LEU A 12 9.61 -24.94 6.18
CA LEU A 12 8.74 -23.86 6.65
C LEU A 12 8.10 -23.18 5.44
N ASN A 13 6.80 -23.34 5.29
CA ASN A 13 5.99 -22.60 4.33
C ASN A 13 5.87 -21.16 4.83
N LEU A 14 6.64 -20.23 4.25
CA LEU A 14 6.66 -18.80 4.61
C LEU A 14 5.37 -18.01 4.25
N ASN A 15 4.29 -18.72 3.92
CA ASN A 15 3.01 -18.08 3.57
C ASN A 15 2.04 -17.87 4.74
N GLU A 16 2.39 -18.30 5.94
CA GLU A 16 1.58 -18.05 7.13
C GLU A 16 2.30 -17.06 8.05
N ASN A 17 1.82 -15.83 8.00
CA ASN A 17 2.03 -14.71 8.94
C ASN A 17 3.22 -14.84 9.93
N PRO A 18 4.37 -14.20 9.67
CA PRO A 18 5.52 -14.24 10.58
C PRO A 18 5.41 -13.13 11.65
N LYS A 19 4.35 -13.07 12.44
CA LYS A 19 4.19 -12.05 13.45
C LYS A 19 3.56 -12.59 14.72
N LEU A 20 4.36 -13.33 15.46
CA LEU A 20 4.26 -13.43 16.92
C LEU A 20 5.70 -13.36 17.43
N LEU A 21 6.19 -12.13 17.58
CA LEU A 21 7.39 -11.83 18.32
C LEU A 21 7.02 -11.82 19.79
N ILE A 22 7.34 -12.92 20.48
CA ILE A 22 7.42 -12.93 21.93
C ILE A 22 8.91 -12.73 22.23
N ASP A 23 9.22 -11.68 22.95
CA ASP A 23 10.49 -11.30 23.54
C ASP A 23 11.76 -11.60 22.73
N THR A 24 12.37 -10.52 22.24
CA THR A 24 13.63 -10.56 21.49
C THR A 24 14.81 -10.10 22.34
N ASP A 25 15.05 -10.73 23.45
CA ASP A 25 16.31 -10.52 24.13
C ASP A 25 17.37 -11.52 23.69
N ARG A 26 18.44 -10.96 23.08
CA ARG A 26 19.72 -11.51 22.67
C ARG A 26 19.84 -12.12 21.27
N VAL A 27 20.24 -11.27 20.34
CA VAL A 27 20.98 -11.70 19.14
C VAL A 27 22.36 -12.20 19.55
N VAL A 28 22.56 -13.51 19.60
CA VAL A 28 23.87 -14.11 19.76
C VAL A 28 24.48 -14.36 18.37
N MET A 29 25.42 -13.54 17.97
CA MET A 29 26.22 -13.79 16.77
C MET A 29 27.19 -14.97 17.03
N LYS A 30 26.99 -16.09 16.34
CA LYS A 30 28.00 -17.14 16.21
C LYS A 30 28.54 -17.18 14.80
N ASN A 31 29.82 -16.92 14.63
CA ASN A 31 30.57 -17.03 13.38
C ASN A 31 30.68 -18.50 12.98
N VAL A 32 30.14 -18.86 11.81
CA VAL A 32 30.37 -20.13 11.14
C VAL A 32 31.30 -19.89 9.96
N HIS A 33 32.57 -20.25 10.12
CA HIS A 33 33.59 -20.04 9.12
C HIS A 33 33.39 -20.89 7.87
N LYS A 34 33.04 -20.25 6.75
CA LYS A 34 33.58 -20.49 5.42
C LYS A 34 33.85 -19.12 4.82
N ILE A 35 35.11 -18.73 4.84
CA ILE A 35 35.60 -17.46 4.31
C ILE A 35 35.51 -17.59 2.77
N ASN A 36 34.57 -16.91 2.15
CA ASN A 36 34.47 -16.77 0.69
C ASN A 36 34.63 -15.30 0.34
N ASN A 37 35.56 -15.01 -0.57
CA ASN A 37 35.77 -13.69 -1.10
C ASN A 37 34.55 -13.21 -1.92
N LEU A 38 34.42 -11.88 -2.05
CA LEU A 38 33.41 -11.28 -2.92
C LEU A 38 33.67 -11.61 -4.40
N VAL A 39 32.62 -11.75 -5.16
CA VAL A 39 32.69 -12.07 -6.58
C VAL A 39 32.09 -10.91 -7.40
N ILE A 40 32.90 -10.36 -8.31
CA ILE A 40 32.44 -9.39 -9.32
C ILE A 40 32.27 -10.05 -10.68
N GLY A 41 31.23 -9.61 -11.41
CA GLY A 41 30.99 -9.92 -12.83
C GLY A 41 31.10 -8.67 -13.69
N LEU A 42 31.56 -8.82 -14.92
CA LEU A 42 31.54 -7.81 -15.98
C LEU A 42 31.01 -8.43 -17.28
N LEU A 43 30.09 -7.75 -17.95
CA LEU A 43 29.52 -8.21 -19.22
C LEU A 43 28.98 -7.04 -20.04
N ASN A 44 29.42 -6.90 -21.28
CA ASN A 44 28.68 -6.13 -22.27
C ASN A 44 27.49 -6.98 -22.75
N ILE A 45 26.25 -6.54 -22.43
CA ILE A 45 25.04 -7.36 -22.60
C ILE A 45 24.30 -7.11 -23.91
N ARG A 46 24.53 -5.96 -24.57
CA ARG A 46 23.79 -5.52 -25.78
C ARG A 46 22.26 -5.70 -25.57
N SER A 47 21.66 -4.80 -24.79
CA SER A 47 20.27 -4.78 -24.38
C SER A 47 19.89 -5.77 -23.26
N ILE A 48 19.47 -5.21 -22.15
CA ILE A 48 18.95 -5.94 -20.98
C ILE A 48 17.53 -6.51 -21.23
N THR A 49 16.74 -5.88 -22.11
CA THR A 49 15.30 -6.11 -22.30
C THR A 49 14.96 -7.55 -22.69
N SER A 50 15.76 -8.18 -23.53
CA SER A 50 15.56 -9.58 -23.97
C SER A 50 16.29 -10.62 -23.12
N LYS A 51 17.21 -10.18 -22.24
CA LYS A 51 18.16 -11.05 -21.54
C LYS A 51 18.05 -10.98 -20.02
N TYR A 52 17.06 -10.27 -19.45
CA TYR A 52 16.90 -10.07 -18.01
C TYR A 52 16.87 -11.39 -17.22
N ASP A 53 16.30 -12.48 -17.78
CA ASP A 53 16.29 -13.79 -17.13
C ASP A 53 17.70 -14.39 -16.99
N LYS A 54 18.55 -14.20 -18.00
CA LYS A 54 19.95 -14.68 -17.96
C LYS A 54 20.75 -13.92 -16.90
N ILE A 55 20.54 -12.59 -16.84
CA ILE A 55 21.19 -11.70 -15.85
C ILE A 55 20.73 -12.08 -14.43
N TYR A 56 19.43 -12.26 -14.22
CA TYR A 56 18.90 -12.73 -12.95
C TYR A 56 19.59 -14.01 -12.48
N ASN A 57 19.72 -14.99 -13.37
CA ASN A 57 20.33 -16.26 -13.04
C ASN A 57 21.84 -16.15 -12.75
N LEU A 58 22.58 -15.28 -13.45
CA LEU A 58 24.00 -15.01 -13.16
C LEU A 58 24.19 -14.41 -11.76
N ILE A 59 23.39 -13.40 -11.42
CA ILE A 59 23.43 -12.78 -10.09
C ILE A 59 23.05 -13.82 -9.01
N HIS A 60 21.98 -14.59 -9.22
CA HIS A 60 21.51 -15.60 -8.29
C HIS A 60 22.52 -16.77 -8.14
N ASP A 61 23.37 -17.00 -9.12
CA ASP A 61 24.40 -18.03 -9.06
C ASP A 61 25.60 -17.65 -8.16
N GLY A 62 25.67 -16.40 -7.69
CA GLY A 62 26.56 -16.02 -6.61
C GLY A 62 27.44 -14.79 -6.84
N LEU A 63 27.10 -13.91 -7.77
CA LEU A 63 27.77 -12.60 -7.90
C LEU A 63 27.38 -11.71 -6.72
N ASP A 64 28.31 -10.90 -6.24
CA ASP A 64 28.07 -9.88 -5.21
C ASP A 64 28.00 -8.48 -5.82
N LEU A 65 28.78 -8.26 -6.90
CA LEU A 65 28.81 -7.08 -7.73
C LEU A 65 28.66 -7.50 -9.18
N PHE A 66 27.92 -6.76 -10.00
CA PHE A 66 27.79 -7.05 -11.43
C PHE A 66 27.71 -5.78 -12.23
N VAL A 67 28.70 -5.55 -13.08
CA VAL A 67 28.80 -4.42 -14.02
C VAL A 67 28.27 -4.88 -15.37
N LEU A 68 27.30 -4.15 -15.88
CA LEU A 68 26.76 -4.33 -17.24
C LEU A 68 26.98 -3.08 -18.06
N THR A 69 27.48 -3.24 -19.28
CA THR A 69 27.62 -2.19 -20.30
C THR A 69 26.67 -2.48 -21.47
N GLU A 70 26.38 -1.49 -22.29
CA GLU A 70 25.39 -1.55 -23.40
C GLU A 70 24.02 -2.09 -22.94
N THR A 71 23.51 -1.55 -21.87
CA THR A 71 22.29 -2.04 -21.26
C THR A 71 21.02 -1.64 -22.00
N TRP A 72 21.07 -0.58 -22.82
CA TRP A 72 19.99 -0.05 -23.66
C TRP A 72 18.67 0.12 -22.89
N HIS A 73 18.75 0.64 -21.67
CA HIS A 73 17.60 0.89 -20.83
C HIS A 73 17.17 2.36 -20.98
N GLY A 74 15.92 2.57 -21.34
CA GLY A 74 15.43 3.91 -21.67
C GLY A 74 15.17 4.82 -20.47
N THR A 75 15.08 4.28 -19.27
CA THR A 75 14.84 5.02 -18.01
C THR A 75 15.39 4.24 -16.83
N SER A 76 15.81 4.93 -15.76
CA SER A 76 16.22 4.30 -14.50
C SER A 76 15.10 3.44 -13.86
N ASP A 77 13.86 3.67 -14.25
CA ASP A 77 12.71 2.87 -13.84
C ASP A 77 12.39 1.71 -14.79
N ASP A 78 13.28 1.41 -15.76
CA ASP A 78 13.07 0.32 -16.70
C ASP A 78 12.86 -1.00 -15.95
N ILE A 79 11.81 -1.67 -16.33
CA ILE A 79 11.40 -2.89 -15.64
C ILE A 79 12.30 -4.07 -15.97
N SER A 80 12.97 -4.04 -17.11
CA SER A 80 13.95 -5.08 -17.44
C SER A 80 15.08 -5.11 -16.42
N ILE A 81 15.49 -3.95 -15.86
CA ILE A 81 16.43 -3.87 -14.74
C ILE A 81 15.85 -4.56 -13.50
N LYS A 82 14.60 -4.24 -13.17
CA LYS A 82 13.92 -4.80 -11.98
C LYS A 82 13.69 -6.31 -12.11
N LEU A 83 13.39 -6.79 -13.31
CA LEU A 83 13.25 -8.23 -13.58
C LEU A 83 14.58 -8.98 -13.59
N ALA A 84 15.67 -8.29 -13.96
CA ALA A 84 17.02 -8.85 -13.94
C ALA A 84 17.61 -8.92 -12.52
N MET A 85 17.06 -8.15 -11.57
CA MET A 85 17.56 -8.02 -10.21
C MET A 85 16.88 -9.04 -9.28
N PRO A 86 17.60 -9.96 -8.62
CA PRO A 86 17.05 -10.80 -7.56
C PRO A 86 16.62 -9.97 -6.35
N PRO A 87 15.70 -10.49 -5.51
CA PRO A 87 15.49 -9.96 -4.17
C PRO A 87 16.83 -9.85 -3.42
N ASP A 88 17.02 -8.82 -2.60
CA ASP A 88 18.27 -8.54 -1.88
C ASP A 88 19.42 -7.98 -2.75
N TYR A 89 19.10 -7.35 -3.88
CA TYR A 89 20.03 -6.55 -4.66
C TYR A 89 19.47 -5.15 -4.90
N CYS A 90 20.36 -4.20 -5.12
CA CYS A 90 20.07 -2.85 -5.58
C CYS A 90 20.97 -2.50 -6.77
N PHE A 91 20.74 -1.37 -7.40
CA PHE A 91 21.56 -0.95 -8.55
C PHE A 91 21.75 0.55 -8.55
N VAL A 92 22.78 0.97 -9.29
CA VAL A 92 22.98 2.33 -9.79
C VAL A 92 23.14 2.25 -11.30
N ASP A 93 22.68 3.26 -12.01
CA ASP A 93 22.70 3.30 -13.46
C ASP A 93 23.20 4.63 -14.03
N PHE A 94 23.57 4.58 -15.31
CA PHE A 94 23.86 5.73 -16.16
C PHE A 94 23.03 5.62 -17.43
N LEU A 95 22.32 6.70 -17.75
CA LEU A 95 21.51 6.85 -18.97
C LEU A 95 22.19 7.80 -19.93
N ARG A 96 22.23 7.45 -21.21
CA ARG A 96 22.67 8.38 -22.25
C ARG A 96 21.55 9.38 -22.53
N GLU A 97 21.75 10.67 -22.26
CA GLU A 97 20.70 11.69 -22.36
C GLU A 97 20.16 11.89 -23.78
N ARG A 98 21.04 11.87 -24.80
CA ARG A 98 20.64 12.10 -26.18
C ARG A 98 20.08 10.89 -26.91
N ASP A 99 20.43 9.68 -26.48
CA ASP A 99 19.98 8.42 -27.07
C ASP A 99 19.85 7.35 -25.98
N PRO A 100 18.77 7.37 -25.18
CA PRO A 100 18.61 6.48 -24.02
C PRO A 100 18.37 5.01 -24.39
N TYR A 101 18.20 4.67 -25.68
CA TYR A 101 18.01 3.30 -26.14
C TYR A 101 19.29 2.63 -26.66
N HIS A 102 20.42 3.33 -26.62
CA HIS A 102 21.75 2.78 -26.94
C HIS A 102 22.74 3.17 -25.84
N GLY A 103 23.78 2.35 -25.62
CA GLY A 103 24.73 2.52 -24.51
C GLY A 103 24.10 2.22 -23.13
N GLY A 104 24.50 2.97 -22.12
CA GLY A 104 24.06 2.82 -20.74
C GLY A 104 24.84 1.78 -19.94
N ILE A 105 25.00 2.07 -18.66
CA ILE A 105 25.72 1.23 -17.69
C ILE A 105 24.79 0.93 -16.50
N ILE A 106 24.85 -0.29 -15.96
CA ILE A 106 24.18 -0.67 -14.73
C ILE A 106 25.17 -1.41 -13.83
N VAL A 107 25.17 -1.09 -12.55
CA VAL A 107 25.92 -1.81 -11.52
C VAL A 107 24.95 -2.37 -10.51
N PHE A 108 24.84 -3.70 -10.42
CA PHE A 108 24.07 -4.40 -9.38
C PHE A 108 24.98 -4.76 -8.21
N PHE A 109 24.44 -4.60 -6.98
CA PHE A 109 25.16 -4.96 -5.74
C PHE A 109 24.18 -5.23 -4.59
N LYS A 110 24.69 -5.78 -3.48
CA LYS A 110 23.87 -6.06 -2.31
C LYS A 110 23.57 -4.80 -1.48
N PRO A 111 22.33 -4.64 -0.96
CA PRO A 111 21.96 -3.49 -0.13
C PRO A 111 22.76 -3.34 1.17
N SER A 112 23.42 -4.42 1.63
CA SER A 112 24.32 -4.35 2.80
C SER A 112 25.58 -3.54 2.51
N PHE A 113 25.92 -3.31 1.23
CA PHE A 113 27.07 -2.50 0.86
C PHE A 113 26.70 -1.02 0.98
N ARG A 114 27.42 -0.29 1.86
CA ARG A 114 27.28 1.16 1.88
C ARG A 114 27.85 1.72 0.59
N HIS A 115 27.09 2.56 -0.09
CA HIS A 115 27.47 3.11 -1.38
C HIS A 115 27.18 4.61 -1.44
N ILE A 116 28.05 5.30 -2.16
CA ILE A 116 27.91 6.73 -2.51
C ILE A 116 28.26 6.85 -3.97
N LYS A 117 27.31 7.29 -4.81
CA LYS A 117 27.59 7.64 -6.21
C LYS A 117 28.35 8.98 -6.20
N LEU A 118 29.53 8.99 -6.80
CA LEU A 118 30.37 10.17 -6.90
C LEU A 118 30.08 10.89 -8.21
N GLU A 119 30.03 12.21 -8.17
CA GLU A 119 29.90 13.02 -9.36
C GLU A 119 31.23 13.03 -10.14
N LEU A 120 31.14 12.84 -11.42
CA LEU A 120 32.30 12.88 -12.34
C LEU A 120 32.26 14.18 -13.15
N PRO A 121 33.40 14.66 -13.64
CA PRO A 121 33.44 15.71 -14.64
C PRO A 121 32.57 15.39 -15.85
N THR A 122 32.13 16.38 -16.61
CA THR A 122 31.37 16.17 -17.85
C THR A 122 32.22 15.44 -18.89
N LEU A 123 31.81 14.23 -19.27
CA LEU A 123 32.48 13.36 -20.22
C LEU A 123 31.79 13.45 -21.60
N LYS A 124 32.57 13.48 -22.66
CA LYS A 124 32.07 13.55 -24.04
C LYS A 124 32.41 12.31 -24.86
N THR A 125 33.47 11.58 -24.51
CA THR A 125 34.00 10.46 -25.27
C THR A 125 33.59 9.09 -24.77
N PHE A 126 33.16 8.98 -23.52
CA PHE A 126 32.72 7.72 -22.90
C PHE A 126 31.69 7.95 -21.80
N GLU A 127 31.02 6.88 -21.39
CA GLU A 127 30.06 6.84 -20.29
C GLU A 127 30.73 6.22 -19.05
N ALA A 128 30.46 6.76 -17.86
CA ALA A 128 31.01 6.22 -16.64
C ALA A 128 30.08 6.35 -15.44
N ILE A 129 30.19 5.38 -14.53
CA ILE A 129 29.62 5.42 -13.19
C ILE A 129 30.76 5.29 -12.19
N CYS A 130 30.83 6.20 -11.26
CA CYS A 130 31.77 6.13 -10.13
C CYS A 130 30.98 5.89 -8.83
N VAL A 131 31.28 4.79 -8.14
CA VAL A 131 30.63 4.43 -6.86
C VAL A 131 31.69 4.11 -5.82
N ARG A 132 31.68 4.86 -4.73
CA ARG A 132 32.43 4.51 -3.54
C ARG A 132 31.65 3.45 -2.76
N LEU A 133 32.25 2.29 -2.61
CA LEU A 133 31.69 1.15 -1.87
C LEU A 133 32.44 0.95 -0.55
N THR A 134 31.68 0.67 0.52
CA THR A 134 32.24 0.30 1.83
C THR A 134 31.70 -1.07 2.22
N ILE A 135 32.56 -2.06 2.33
CA ILE A 135 32.20 -3.44 2.66
C ILE A 135 33.19 -3.91 3.76
N ASN A 136 32.67 -4.37 4.90
CA ASN A 136 33.50 -4.81 6.04
C ASN A 136 34.57 -3.79 6.46
N LYS A 137 34.21 -2.51 6.50
CA LYS A 137 35.10 -1.38 6.79
C LYS A 137 36.20 -1.11 5.74
N ILE A 138 36.20 -1.86 4.63
CA ILE A 138 37.12 -1.62 3.50
C ILE A 138 36.40 -0.69 2.52
N ASN A 139 37.04 0.43 2.21
CA ASN A 139 36.56 1.39 1.22
C ASN A 139 37.30 1.15 -0.09
N PHE A 140 36.59 1.18 -1.21
CA PHE A 140 37.18 1.20 -2.54
C PHE A 140 36.24 1.93 -3.51
N ILE A 141 36.78 2.38 -4.63
CA ILE A 141 36.00 2.99 -5.70
C ILE A 141 35.85 1.96 -6.82
N LEU A 142 34.59 1.76 -7.26
CA LEU A 142 34.25 1.05 -8.50
C LEU A 142 33.96 2.11 -9.58
N LEU A 143 34.79 2.10 -10.63
CA LEU A 143 34.61 2.91 -11.82
C LEU A 143 34.17 2.00 -12.97
N ALA A 144 32.91 2.06 -13.34
CA ALA A 144 32.37 1.33 -14.48
C ALA A 144 32.40 2.21 -15.74
N ILE A 145 32.97 1.72 -16.84
CA ILE A 145 33.22 2.50 -18.06
C ILE A 145 32.62 1.81 -19.28
N TYR A 146 32.03 2.58 -20.15
CA TYR A 146 31.66 2.15 -21.49
C TYR A 146 32.05 3.21 -22.53
N ARG A 147 32.92 2.85 -23.48
CA ARG A 147 33.25 3.68 -24.62
C ARG A 147 32.57 3.13 -25.88
N PRO A 148 31.77 3.94 -26.61
CA PRO A 148 31.11 3.48 -27.82
C PRO A 148 32.13 3.04 -28.89
N GLY A 149 31.99 1.84 -29.43
CA GLY A 149 32.86 1.29 -30.46
C GLY A 149 32.73 2.01 -31.82
N SER A 150 31.60 2.69 -32.04
CA SER A 150 31.36 3.52 -33.24
C SER A 150 32.10 4.88 -33.21
N ALA A 151 32.61 5.30 -32.06
CA ALA A 151 33.33 6.54 -31.90
C ALA A 151 34.86 6.32 -32.14
N LEU A 152 35.51 7.20 -32.87
CA LEU A 152 36.96 7.17 -33.01
C LEU A 152 37.65 7.38 -31.67
N VAL A 153 38.77 6.71 -31.45
CA VAL A 153 39.62 6.96 -30.27
C VAL A 153 40.40 8.26 -30.53
N THR A 154 40.19 9.25 -29.68
CA THR A 154 40.80 10.57 -29.81
C THR A 154 41.69 10.88 -28.61
N PRO A 155 42.68 11.79 -28.70
CA PRO A 155 43.45 12.24 -27.56
C PRO A 155 42.58 12.74 -26.38
N LEU A 156 41.40 13.31 -26.68
CA LEU A 156 40.45 13.79 -25.71
C LEU A 156 39.96 12.66 -24.77
N PHE A 157 39.81 11.43 -25.30
CA PHE A 157 39.44 10.26 -24.45
C PHE A 157 40.47 10.01 -23.33
N PHE A 158 41.76 10.05 -23.69
CA PHE A 158 42.80 9.83 -22.67
C PHE A 158 42.90 10.99 -21.67
N GLN A 159 42.66 12.23 -22.13
CA GLN A 159 42.60 13.40 -21.25
C GLN A 159 41.44 13.33 -20.28
N GLU A 160 40.24 13.00 -20.77
CA GLU A 160 39.05 12.81 -19.91
C GLU A 160 39.22 11.65 -18.92
N LEU A 161 39.78 10.50 -19.38
CA LEU A 161 40.04 9.36 -18.53
C LEU A 161 41.10 9.70 -17.47
N GLY A 162 42.17 10.40 -17.85
CA GLY A 162 43.19 10.90 -16.92
C GLY A 162 42.58 11.82 -15.85
N SER A 163 41.75 12.78 -16.25
CA SER A 163 41.06 13.68 -15.33
C SER A 163 40.12 12.93 -14.34
N VAL A 164 39.44 11.89 -14.80
CA VAL A 164 38.62 11.03 -13.93
C VAL A 164 39.51 10.26 -12.95
N LEU A 165 40.66 9.73 -13.43
CA LEU A 165 41.60 9.00 -12.56
C LEU A 165 42.25 9.91 -11.52
N ASP A 166 42.63 11.15 -11.91
CA ASP A 166 43.11 12.19 -10.99
C ASP A 166 42.10 12.43 -9.87
N HIS A 167 40.82 12.61 -10.26
CA HIS A 167 39.76 12.85 -9.30
C HIS A 167 39.56 11.66 -8.35
N VAL A 168 39.45 10.44 -8.86
CA VAL A 168 39.13 9.27 -8.02
C VAL A 168 40.30 8.84 -7.12
N THR A 169 41.56 9.01 -7.59
CA THR A 169 42.78 8.70 -6.80
C THR A 169 42.95 9.62 -5.60
N THR A 170 42.45 10.86 -5.66
CA THR A 170 42.45 11.77 -4.50
C THR A 170 41.46 11.35 -3.41
N ILE A 171 40.43 10.58 -3.77
CA ILE A 171 39.35 10.16 -2.85
C ILE A 171 39.68 8.82 -2.18
N CYS A 172 40.28 7.89 -2.92
CA CYS A 172 40.57 6.54 -2.44
C CYS A 172 41.73 5.92 -3.22
N ASP A 173 42.59 5.22 -2.49
CA ASP A 173 43.76 4.52 -3.02
C ASP A 173 43.43 3.14 -3.62
N ARG A 174 42.26 2.59 -3.29
CA ARG A 174 41.78 1.31 -3.81
C ARG A 174 40.74 1.54 -4.91
N ILE A 175 41.19 1.28 -6.13
CA ILE A 175 40.37 1.50 -7.32
C ILE A 175 40.18 0.19 -8.07
N LEU A 176 38.93 -0.05 -8.49
CA LEU A 176 38.54 -1.14 -9.35
C LEU A 176 37.86 -0.53 -10.59
N ILE A 177 38.45 -0.71 -11.74
CA ILE A 177 37.90 -0.30 -13.05
C ILE A 177 37.34 -1.54 -13.72
N ALA A 178 36.10 -1.44 -14.23
CA ALA A 178 35.46 -2.52 -14.96
C ALA A 178 34.65 -1.94 -16.13
N GLY A 179 34.88 -2.40 -17.33
CA GLY A 179 34.11 -1.88 -18.46
C GLY A 179 34.57 -2.33 -19.82
N ASP A 180 33.85 -1.87 -20.83
CA ASP A 180 34.19 -2.07 -22.26
C ASP A 180 34.80 -0.77 -22.82
N PHE A 181 36.05 -0.86 -23.14
CA PHE A 181 36.84 0.26 -23.65
C PHE A 181 36.81 0.34 -25.17
N ASN A 182 36.44 -0.74 -25.86
CA ASN A 182 36.51 -0.86 -27.32
C ASN A 182 37.90 -0.46 -27.89
N ILE A 183 38.98 -0.76 -27.16
CA ILE A 183 40.39 -0.62 -27.56
C ILE A 183 40.99 -2.01 -27.53
N HIS A 184 41.70 -2.37 -28.63
CA HIS A 184 42.22 -3.70 -28.87
C HIS A 184 43.53 -3.98 -28.12
N ILE A 185 43.49 -4.34 -26.88
CA ILE A 185 44.68 -4.55 -26.03
C ILE A 185 45.61 -5.69 -26.55
N GLU A 186 45.07 -6.63 -27.31
CA GLU A 186 45.82 -7.71 -27.93
C GLU A 186 46.76 -7.21 -29.04
N ARG A 187 46.71 -5.91 -29.40
CA ARG A 187 47.57 -5.29 -30.38
C ARG A 187 48.59 -4.38 -29.68
N PRO A 188 49.72 -4.92 -29.23
CA PRO A 188 50.67 -4.17 -28.39
C PRO A 188 51.36 -2.98 -29.07
N HIS A 189 51.36 -2.92 -30.40
CA HIS A 189 51.96 -1.83 -31.19
C HIS A 189 50.95 -0.76 -31.64
N ASP A 190 49.64 -0.96 -31.28
CA ASP A 190 48.64 0.05 -31.61
C ASP A 190 48.84 1.29 -30.71
N PRO A 191 48.93 2.51 -31.28
CA PRO A 191 49.14 3.74 -30.50
C PRO A 191 48.14 3.97 -29.40
N HIS A 192 46.86 3.59 -29.63
CA HIS A 192 45.81 3.74 -28.63
C HIS A 192 45.93 2.74 -27.48
N THR A 193 46.40 1.53 -27.80
CA THR A 193 46.72 0.50 -26.80
C THR A 193 47.90 0.96 -25.92
N LEU A 194 48.97 1.44 -26.53
CA LEU A 194 50.12 1.99 -25.81
C LEU A 194 49.71 3.12 -24.87
N SER A 195 48.97 4.12 -25.40
CA SER A 195 48.50 5.25 -24.59
C SER A 195 47.62 4.83 -23.41
N LEU A 196 46.74 3.80 -23.58
CA LEU A 196 45.93 3.29 -22.50
C LEU A 196 46.78 2.56 -21.45
N LEU A 197 47.72 1.73 -21.85
CA LEU A 197 48.61 0.99 -20.93
C LEU A 197 49.55 1.93 -20.17
N GLU A 198 50.11 2.97 -20.85
CA GLU A 198 50.90 4.02 -20.23
C GLU A 198 50.08 4.80 -19.18
N LEU A 199 48.84 5.14 -19.52
CA LEU A 199 47.93 5.79 -18.58
C LEU A 199 47.68 4.90 -17.38
N PHE A 200 47.38 3.62 -17.57
CA PHE A 200 47.15 2.67 -16.44
C PHE A 200 48.43 2.53 -15.57
N ALA A 201 49.59 2.44 -16.22
CA ALA A 201 50.86 2.37 -15.48
C ALA A 201 51.12 3.64 -14.66
N SER A 202 50.75 4.83 -15.17
CA SER A 202 50.90 6.11 -14.45
C SER A 202 50.13 6.15 -13.13
N TYR A 203 48.97 5.46 -13.06
CA TYR A 203 48.14 5.38 -11.89
C TYR A 203 48.29 4.04 -11.12
N GLN A 204 49.34 3.25 -11.43
CA GLN A 204 49.59 1.94 -10.83
C GLN A 204 48.42 0.97 -10.93
N LEU A 205 47.71 1.02 -12.05
CA LEU A 205 46.58 0.15 -12.37
C LEU A 205 47.03 -1.07 -13.16
N CYS A 206 46.66 -2.26 -12.74
CA CYS A 206 46.98 -3.52 -13.40
C CYS A 206 45.70 -4.16 -13.97
N ASN A 207 45.68 -4.34 -15.32
CA ASN A 207 44.61 -5.10 -15.95
C ASN A 207 44.84 -6.61 -15.75
N VAL A 208 43.77 -7.34 -15.39
CA VAL A 208 43.82 -8.81 -15.14
C VAL A 208 43.22 -9.62 -16.29
N VAL A 209 42.68 -8.96 -17.31
CA VAL A 209 42.06 -9.62 -18.49
C VAL A 209 43.10 -9.77 -19.58
N ASN A 210 43.43 -11.02 -19.92
CA ASN A 210 44.49 -11.35 -20.88
C ASN A 210 44.04 -12.35 -21.97
N GLU A 211 42.73 -12.69 -22.01
CA GLU A 211 42.12 -13.57 -22.99
C GLU A 211 41.09 -12.77 -23.83
N PRO A 212 40.78 -13.20 -25.08
CA PRO A 212 39.78 -12.56 -25.92
C PRO A 212 38.44 -12.41 -25.25
N THR A 213 37.88 -11.21 -25.31
CA THR A 213 36.56 -10.90 -24.68
C THR A 213 35.43 -10.70 -25.70
N HIS A 214 35.73 -10.68 -27.00
CA HIS A 214 34.75 -10.52 -28.06
C HIS A 214 34.80 -11.68 -29.06
N VAL A 215 33.68 -11.99 -29.73
CA VAL A 215 33.57 -13.13 -30.68
C VAL A 215 34.57 -13.01 -31.84
N ARG A 216 35.03 -11.79 -32.17
CA ARG A 216 36.03 -11.53 -33.22
C ARG A 216 37.48 -11.62 -32.74
N GLY A 217 37.71 -12.09 -31.52
CA GLY A 217 39.05 -12.31 -30.97
C GLY A 217 39.69 -11.13 -30.28
N GLY A 218 39.02 -9.94 -30.17
CA GLY A 218 39.56 -8.76 -29.51
C GLY A 218 39.43 -8.83 -27.98
N ILE A 219 40.38 -8.22 -27.25
CA ILE A 219 40.33 -7.96 -25.81
C ILE A 219 39.85 -6.53 -25.60
N LEU A 220 38.53 -6.34 -25.45
CA LEU A 220 37.86 -5.04 -25.40
C LEU A 220 37.34 -4.70 -24.00
N ASP A 221 36.93 -5.70 -23.25
CA ASP A 221 36.42 -5.59 -21.88
C ASP A 221 37.57 -5.74 -20.89
N LEU A 222 37.78 -4.75 -20.03
CA LEU A 222 38.90 -4.68 -19.09
C LEU A 222 38.42 -4.71 -17.64
N LEU A 223 39.22 -5.36 -16.80
CA LEU A 223 39.11 -5.34 -15.35
C LEU A 223 40.47 -4.97 -14.78
N ALA A 224 40.61 -3.74 -14.29
CA ALA A 224 41.88 -3.23 -13.77
C ALA A 224 41.74 -2.78 -12.31
N THR A 225 42.79 -3.00 -11.54
CA THR A 225 42.85 -2.64 -10.11
C THR A 225 44.14 -1.93 -9.76
N SER A 226 44.08 -1.09 -8.73
CA SER A 226 45.28 -0.53 -8.10
C SER A 226 46.13 -1.64 -7.46
N SER A 227 47.46 -1.44 -7.43
CA SER A 227 48.43 -2.42 -6.99
C SER A 227 48.24 -2.89 -5.56
N ASN A 228 47.64 -2.06 -4.69
CA ASN A 228 47.27 -2.39 -3.30
C ASN A 228 45.92 -3.08 -3.14
N PHE A 229 45.20 -3.36 -4.27
CA PHE A 229 43.88 -3.97 -4.28
C PHE A 229 43.78 -5.07 -5.35
N THR A 230 44.66 -6.07 -5.26
CA THR A 230 44.82 -7.11 -6.29
C THR A 230 43.65 -8.12 -6.29
N ILE A 231 43.28 -8.58 -7.47
CA ILE A 231 42.27 -9.62 -7.71
C ILE A 231 42.87 -11.00 -7.50
N ASP A 232 42.23 -11.86 -6.67
CA ASP A 232 42.72 -13.22 -6.35
C ASP A 232 42.50 -14.25 -7.47
N GLY A 233 41.76 -13.92 -8.51
CA GLY A 233 41.53 -14.81 -9.65
C GLY A 233 40.49 -14.26 -10.60
N CYS A 234 40.82 -14.30 -11.89
CA CYS A 234 39.92 -13.92 -12.99
C CYS A 234 39.57 -15.13 -13.84
N LYS A 235 38.29 -15.24 -14.24
CA LYS A 235 37.78 -16.31 -15.13
C LYS A 235 37.00 -15.65 -16.25
N ILE A 236 37.37 -15.95 -17.46
CA ILE A 236 36.72 -15.46 -18.67
C ILE A 236 35.89 -16.61 -19.25
N TYR A 237 34.59 -16.36 -19.42
CA TYR A 237 33.66 -17.30 -20.03
C TYR A 237 33.54 -16.96 -21.51
N PRO A 238 33.51 -17.95 -22.42
CA PRO A 238 33.55 -17.73 -23.85
C PRO A 238 32.47 -16.77 -24.36
N SER A 239 32.84 -15.91 -25.30
CA SER A 239 31.91 -15.08 -26.07
C SER A 239 30.87 -15.94 -26.82
N GLY A 240 29.67 -15.36 -27.08
CA GLY A 240 28.56 -16.06 -27.73
C GLY A 240 27.67 -16.86 -26.77
N VAL A 241 28.02 -17.00 -25.48
CA VAL A 241 27.20 -17.72 -24.47
C VAL A 241 26.11 -16.83 -23.89
N PHE A 242 26.47 -15.67 -23.42
CA PHE A 242 25.56 -14.67 -22.83
C PHE A 242 25.31 -13.50 -23.77
N SER A 243 26.33 -13.04 -24.41
CA SER A 243 26.40 -12.00 -25.41
C SER A 243 27.47 -12.33 -26.44
N ASP A 244 27.68 -11.52 -27.46
CA ASP A 244 28.84 -11.52 -28.33
C ASP A 244 30.16 -11.15 -27.60
N HIS A 245 30.01 -10.56 -26.40
CA HIS A 245 31.12 -10.38 -25.47
C HIS A 245 31.21 -11.54 -24.45
N SER A 246 32.41 -11.73 -23.90
CA SER A 246 32.72 -12.71 -22.85
C SER A 246 32.22 -12.23 -21.49
N PHE A 247 31.72 -13.15 -20.70
CA PHE A 247 31.41 -12.86 -19.29
C PHE A 247 32.67 -13.03 -18.44
N ILE A 248 33.12 -11.95 -17.81
CA ILE A 248 34.28 -11.93 -16.94
C ILE A 248 33.82 -12.03 -15.49
N CYS A 249 34.43 -12.91 -14.71
CA CYS A 249 34.12 -13.16 -13.33
C CYS A 249 35.40 -13.21 -12.49
N ALA A 250 35.51 -12.35 -11.50
CA ALA A 250 36.72 -12.22 -10.69
C ALA A 250 36.43 -12.24 -9.18
N SER A 251 37.43 -12.61 -8.37
CA SER A 251 37.34 -12.68 -6.92
C SER A 251 38.10 -11.52 -6.30
N LEU A 252 37.41 -10.68 -5.54
CA LEU A 252 37.97 -9.53 -4.83
C LEU A 252 38.53 -9.95 -3.48
N PRO A 253 39.61 -9.29 -2.98
CA PRO A 253 40.22 -9.62 -1.70
C PRO A 253 39.42 -9.09 -0.51
N ILE A 254 38.13 -9.22 -0.56
CA ILE A 254 37.19 -8.80 0.49
C ILE A 254 36.33 -9.98 0.88
N HIS A 255 36.32 -10.34 2.16
CA HIS A 255 35.49 -11.42 2.66
C HIS A 255 34.01 -11.04 2.70
N ARG A 256 33.14 -11.98 2.34
CA ARG A 256 31.71 -11.83 2.49
C ARG A 256 31.34 -11.69 3.96
N GLU A 257 30.37 -10.81 4.25
CA GLU A 257 29.78 -10.76 5.59
C GLU A 257 29.18 -12.12 5.96
N PRO A 258 29.41 -12.59 7.21
CA PRO A 258 28.79 -13.82 7.66
C PRO A 258 27.25 -13.67 7.64
N CYS A 259 26.58 -14.71 7.19
CA CYS A 259 25.11 -14.72 7.22
C CYS A 259 24.63 -14.65 8.67
N VAL A 260 23.91 -13.59 9.02
CA VAL A 260 23.36 -13.40 10.36
C VAL A 260 22.35 -14.51 10.65
N GLN A 261 22.61 -15.28 11.70
CA GLN A 261 21.65 -16.26 12.20
C GLN A 261 20.71 -15.58 13.18
N PHE A 262 19.43 -15.52 12.83
CA PHE A 262 18.40 -15.06 13.76
C PHE A 262 17.90 -16.24 14.59
N THR A 263 17.93 -16.09 15.89
CA THR A 263 17.23 -17.00 16.80
C THR A 263 15.86 -16.43 17.10
N ARG A 264 14.83 -17.26 16.95
CA ARG A 264 13.44 -16.89 17.26
C ARG A 264 12.82 -17.97 18.13
N TYR A 265 12.10 -17.53 19.13
CA TYR A 265 11.19 -18.41 19.88
C TYR A 265 9.89 -18.55 19.10
N ILE A 266 9.52 -19.76 18.76
CA ILE A 266 8.27 -20.07 18.03
C ILE A 266 7.55 -21.24 18.65
N ARG A 267 6.22 -21.26 18.52
CA ARG A 267 5.38 -22.44 18.78
C ARG A 267 5.06 -23.13 17.46
N SER A 268 5.04 -24.46 17.45
CA SER A 268 4.67 -25.28 16.27
C SER A 268 3.15 -25.43 16.16
N TRP A 269 2.45 -24.36 15.79
CA TRP A 269 0.98 -24.32 15.70
C TRP A 269 0.36 -25.43 14.83
N ASN A 270 1.05 -25.90 13.78
CA ASN A 270 0.57 -26.96 12.89
C ASN A 270 0.63 -28.35 13.50
N GLN A 271 1.28 -28.51 14.64
CA GLN A 271 1.42 -29.79 15.32
C GLN A 271 0.34 -30.03 16.40
N ILE A 272 -0.53 -29.04 16.63
CA ILE A 272 -1.61 -29.17 17.63
C ILE A 272 -2.58 -30.27 17.17
N ASN A 273 -2.64 -31.35 17.95
CA ASN A 273 -3.63 -32.41 17.80
C ASN A 273 -4.95 -31.96 18.43
N TYR A 274 -6.05 -32.02 17.66
CA TYR A 274 -7.39 -31.62 18.14
C TYR A 274 -7.80 -32.37 19.41
N ASN A 275 -7.65 -33.69 19.41
CA ASN A 275 -8.12 -34.53 20.54
C ASN A 275 -7.35 -34.19 21.84
N ASN A 276 -6.02 -34.04 21.76
CA ASN A 276 -5.22 -33.68 22.93
C ASN A 276 -5.54 -32.26 23.41
N PHE A 277 -5.70 -31.30 22.50
CA PHE A 277 -6.10 -29.95 22.88
C PHE A 277 -7.50 -29.92 23.49
N SER A 278 -8.46 -30.63 22.91
CA SER A 278 -9.84 -30.74 23.43
C SER A 278 -9.90 -31.41 24.80
N SER A 279 -9.13 -32.49 25.02
CA SER A 279 -9.05 -33.14 26.35
C SER A 279 -8.57 -32.16 27.40
N LEU A 280 -7.47 -31.47 27.17
CA LEU A 280 -6.90 -30.51 28.11
C LEU A 280 -7.83 -29.31 28.39
N VAL A 281 -8.56 -28.84 27.36
CA VAL A 281 -9.59 -27.80 27.55
C VAL A 281 -10.74 -28.31 28.37
N ASN A 282 -11.26 -29.53 28.13
CA ASN A 282 -12.34 -30.14 28.84
C ASN A 282 -11.99 -30.48 30.30
N GLU A 283 -10.72 -30.81 30.57
CA GLU A 283 -10.18 -31.01 31.91
C GLU A 283 -10.01 -29.70 32.69
N SER A 284 -10.04 -28.58 31.99
CA SER A 284 -9.88 -27.25 32.57
C SER A 284 -11.23 -26.58 32.80
N HIS A 285 -11.28 -25.64 33.71
CA HIS A 285 -12.49 -24.87 34.01
C HIS A 285 -12.92 -23.89 32.92
N ILE A 286 -12.14 -23.75 31.82
CA ILE A 286 -12.51 -22.88 30.72
C ILE A 286 -13.46 -23.53 29.68
N SER A 287 -13.82 -24.80 29.86
CA SER A 287 -14.83 -25.47 29.05
C SER A 287 -16.30 -25.16 29.49
N GLY A 288 -16.48 -24.71 30.72
CA GLY A 288 -17.78 -24.37 31.30
C GLY A 288 -18.08 -22.87 31.33
N THR A 289 -19.00 -22.47 32.18
CA THR A 289 -19.27 -21.06 32.47
C THR A 289 -18.26 -20.48 33.44
N CYS A 290 -18.02 -19.18 33.37
CA CYS A 290 -17.13 -18.47 34.29
C CYS A 290 -17.74 -18.45 35.72
N GLN A 291 -16.94 -18.80 36.73
CA GLN A 291 -17.35 -18.86 38.13
C GLN A 291 -16.73 -17.75 38.99
N PHE A 292 -16.10 -16.78 38.38
CA PHE A 292 -15.46 -15.65 39.04
C PHE A 292 -16.43 -14.48 39.17
N ASP A 293 -16.32 -13.72 40.27
CA ASP A 293 -17.06 -12.47 40.48
C ASP A 293 -16.34 -11.25 39.94
N ASP A 294 -15.00 -11.28 39.90
CA ASP A 294 -14.18 -10.21 39.35
C ASP A 294 -13.77 -10.51 37.90
N ILE A 295 -13.99 -9.52 37.03
CA ILE A 295 -13.73 -9.64 35.59
C ILE A 295 -12.26 -9.76 35.25
N ASP A 296 -11.40 -9.07 36.00
CA ASP A 296 -9.96 -9.08 35.72
C ASP A 296 -9.34 -10.42 36.11
N GLU A 297 -9.79 -10.99 37.27
CA GLU A 297 -9.41 -12.35 37.68
C GLU A 297 -9.86 -13.40 36.65
N ALA A 298 -11.10 -13.28 36.18
CA ALA A 298 -11.67 -14.20 35.20
C ALA A 298 -10.92 -14.19 33.85
N PHE A 299 -10.54 -13.02 33.35
CA PHE A 299 -9.75 -12.88 32.14
C PHE A 299 -8.30 -13.35 32.31
N ASP A 300 -7.68 -13.05 33.44
CA ASP A 300 -6.33 -13.50 33.76
C ASP A 300 -6.28 -15.02 33.91
N PHE A 301 -7.29 -15.62 34.56
CA PHE A 301 -7.45 -17.07 34.62
C PHE A 301 -7.53 -17.70 33.23
N PHE A 302 -8.37 -17.16 32.32
CA PHE A 302 -8.51 -17.65 30.96
C PHE A 302 -7.16 -17.57 30.21
N ASN A 303 -6.46 -16.45 30.29
CA ASN A 303 -5.19 -16.26 29.61
C ASN A 303 -4.08 -17.18 30.15
N ASN A 304 -4.00 -17.35 31.45
CA ASN A 304 -3.03 -18.21 32.13
C ASN A 304 -3.28 -19.68 31.80
N GLU A 305 -4.55 -20.11 31.88
CA GLU A 305 -4.94 -21.49 31.60
C GLU A 305 -4.74 -21.84 30.12
N MET A 306 -5.14 -20.94 29.23
CA MET A 306 -4.88 -21.12 27.81
C MET A 306 -3.36 -21.20 27.52
N THR A 307 -2.54 -20.41 28.19
CA THR A 307 -1.08 -20.46 28.05
C THR A 307 -0.54 -21.80 28.57
N ARG A 308 -1.02 -22.29 29.74
CA ARG A 308 -0.65 -23.58 30.30
C ARG A 308 -0.98 -24.74 29.32
N ILE A 309 -2.18 -24.73 28.74
CA ILE A 309 -2.60 -25.74 27.75
C ILE A 309 -1.69 -25.67 26.50
N LEU A 310 -1.40 -24.47 26.02
CA LEU A 310 -0.54 -24.28 24.85
C LEU A 310 0.92 -24.67 25.09
N ASP A 311 1.44 -24.52 26.30
CA ASP A 311 2.78 -24.98 26.67
C ASP A 311 2.88 -26.51 26.60
N ASN A 312 1.77 -27.21 26.91
CA ASN A 312 1.71 -28.68 26.80
C ASN A 312 1.59 -29.17 25.34
N VAL A 313 0.70 -28.56 24.53
CA VAL A 313 0.42 -29.06 23.16
C VAL A 313 1.32 -28.46 22.08
N ALA A 314 1.89 -27.29 22.31
CA ALA A 314 2.76 -26.57 21.38
C ALA A 314 3.82 -25.78 22.16
N PRO A 315 4.77 -26.43 22.83
CA PRO A 315 5.79 -25.73 23.63
C PRO A 315 6.60 -24.76 22.80
N ILE A 316 7.09 -23.71 23.46
CA ILE A 316 7.97 -22.72 22.83
C ILE A 316 9.33 -23.36 22.63
N HIS A 317 9.86 -23.31 21.43
CA HIS A 317 11.20 -23.79 21.11
C HIS A 317 12.00 -22.75 20.32
N LEU A 318 13.31 -22.78 20.53
CA LEU A 318 14.23 -21.88 19.88
C LEU A 318 14.59 -22.39 18.48
N VAL A 319 14.20 -21.65 17.45
CA VAL A 319 14.59 -21.97 16.07
C VAL A 319 15.68 -21.03 15.60
N LYS A 320 16.79 -21.59 15.18
CA LYS A 320 17.88 -20.87 14.51
C LYS A 320 17.58 -20.85 13.01
N SER A 321 17.18 -19.71 12.49
CA SER A 321 16.98 -19.57 11.05
C SER A 321 18.17 -18.87 10.41
N ARG A 322 18.71 -19.46 9.34
CA ARG A 322 19.61 -18.74 8.43
C ARG A 322 18.72 -17.93 7.47
N TYR A 323 18.99 -16.65 7.34
CA TYR A 323 18.41 -15.87 6.25
C TYR A 323 18.98 -16.44 4.94
N VAL A 324 18.17 -17.21 4.25
CA VAL A 324 18.46 -17.65 2.87
C VAL A 324 17.48 -16.85 2.01
N PRO A 325 17.94 -16.08 1.00
CA PRO A 325 17.05 -15.49 0.02
C PRO A 325 16.20 -16.61 -0.54
N SER A 326 14.90 -16.60 -0.26
CA SER A 326 14.04 -17.70 -0.63
C SER A 326 13.65 -17.57 -2.10
N ALA A 327 14.21 -18.40 -2.96
CA ALA A 327 13.62 -18.73 -4.24
C ALA A 327 12.65 -19.91 -4.03
N PRO A 328 11.39 -19.68 -3.61
CA PRO A 328 10.48 -20.74 -3.18
C PRO A 328 10.07 -21.66 -4.34
N TRP A 329 10.31 -21.23 -5.58
CA TRP A 329 10.14 -22.02 -6.81
C TRP A 329 11.30 -22.96 -7.11
N PHE A 330 12.43 -22.83 -6.39
CA PHE A 330 13.66 -23.59 -6.61
C PHE A 330 13.60 -24.96 -5.92
N ASP A 331 13.17 -25.98 -6.64
CA ASP A 331 12.92 -27.32 -6.15
C ASP A 331 14.06 -28.33 -6.45
N GLY A 332 13.79 -29.62 -6.24
CA GLY A 332 14.72 -30.70 -6.49
C GLY A 332 15.11 -30.84 -7.96
N GLU A 333 14.19 -30.58 -8.89
CA GLU A 333 14.41 -30.62 -10.33
C GLU A 333 15.36 -29.53 -10.79
N CYS A 334 15.14 -28.30 -10.26
CA CYS A 334 16.05 -27.17 -10.48
C CYS A 334 17.48 -27.47 -10.01
N ARG A 335 17.63 -28.18 -8.87
CA ARG A 335 18.94 -28.59 -8.35
C ARG A 335 19.61 -29.64 -9.25
N LYS A 336 18.83 -30.60 -9.79
CA LYS A 336 19.36 -31.62 -10.73
C LYS A 336 19.84 -30.97 -12.02
N CYS A 337 19.02 -30.07 -12.59
CA CYS A 337 19.36 -29.33 -13.81
C CYS A 337 20.60 -28.44 -13.63
N LYS A 338 20.70 -27.70 -12.48
CA LYS A 338 21.88 -26.88 -12.13
C LYS A 338 23.16 -27.76 -12.04
N ARG A 339 23.06 -28.95 -11.44
CA ARG A 339 24.20 -29.89 -11.35
C ARG A 339 24.60 -30.42 -12.72
N PHE A 340 23.63 -30.73 -13.59
CA PHE A 340 23.88 -31.16 -14.96
C PHE A 340 24.61 -30.05 -15.77
N CYS A 341 24.13 -28.83 -15.75
CA CYS A 341 24.78 -27.72 -16.41
C CYS A 341 26.22 -27.50 -15.92
N ARG A 342 26.46 -27.54 -14.59
CA ARG A 342 27.83 -27.43 -14.02
C ARG A 342 28.75 -28.61 -14.42
N ARG A 343 28.20 -29.79 -14.65
CA ARG A 343 28.98 -30.96 -15.16
C ARG A 343 29.46 -30.69 -16.59
N LYS A 344 28.57 -30.18 -17.45
CA LYS A 344 28.91 -29.82 -18.83
C LYS A 344 29.92 -28.64 -18.90
N GLU A 345 29.76 -27.65 -18.04
CA GLU A 345 30.73 -26.57 -17.88
C GLU A 345 32.12 -27.09 -17.51
N ARG A 346 32.21 -28.00 -16.55
CA ARG A 346 33.50 -28.62 -16.15
C ARG A 346 34.12 -29.44 -17.26
N LEU A 347 33.34 -30.16 -18.08
CA LEU A 347 33.82 -30.89 -19.25
C LEU A 347 34.45 -29.92 -20.27
N TYR A 348 33.77 -28.83 -20.59
CA TYR A 348 34.32 -27.82 -21.47
C TYR A 348 35.63 -27.21 -20.92
N LYS A 349 35.69 -26.91 -19.61
CA LYS A 349 36.92 -26.37 -18.98
C LYS A 349 38.12 -27.36 -19.01
N ARG A 350 37.83 -28.69 -19.00
CA ARG A 350 38.88 -29.70 -19.10
C ARG A 350 39.35 -29.90 -20.55
N GLN A 351 38.42 -29.82 -21.48
CA GLN A 351 38.64 -30.05 -22.90
C GLN A 351 37.84 -28.99 -23.70
N ALA A 352 38.54 -27.91 -24.06
CA ALA A 352 37.95 -26.77 -24.76
C ALA A 352 37.78 -27.06 -26.25
N CYS A 353 36.70 -27.75 -26.62
CA CYS A 353 36.33 -28.02 -28.01
C CYS A 353 34.90 -27.50 -28.30
N GLY A 354 34.57 -27.29 -29.59
CA GLY A 354 33.27 -26.80 -30.03
C GLY A 354 32.12 -27.65 -29.52
N VAL A 355 32.23 -28.97 -29.61
CA VAL A 355 31.20 -29.93 -29.16
C VAL A 355 30.90 -29.79 -27.66
N ASN A 356 31.91 -29.67 -26.84
CA ASN A 356 31.72 -29.46 -25.40
C ASN A 356 31.16 -28.09 -25.09
N LYS A 357 31.51 -27.05 -25.88
CA LYS A 357 30.94 -25.71 -25.78
C LYS A 357 29.45 -25.74 -26.07
N ASP A 358 29.04 -26.35 -27.17
CA ASP A 358 27.65 -26.45 -27.58
C ASP A 358 26.82 -27.24 -26.56
N ALA A 359 27.33 -28.38 -26.10
CA ALA A 359 26.69 -29.21 -25.08
C ALA A 359 26.51 -28.47 -23.74
N TRP A 360 27.41 -27.51 -23.40
CA TRP A 360 27.26 -26.66 -22.24
C TRP A 360 26.26 -25.56 -22.47
N VAL A 361 26.27 -24.89 -23.65
CA VAL A 361 25.29 -23.86 -24.03
C VAL A 361 23.87 -24.41 -24.01
N ASP A 362 23.67 -25.63 -24.56
CA ASP A 362 22.37 -26.31 -24.55
C ASP A 362 21.91 -26.61 -23.12
N ALA A 363 22.79 -27.11 -22.26
CA ALA A 363 22.48 -27.35 -20.85
C ALA A 363 22.17 -26.05 -20.10
N LEU A 364 22.81 -24.92 -20.45
CA LEU A 364 22.55 -23.61 -19.89
C LEU A 364 21.18 -23.07 -20.33
N ASN A 365 20.84 -23.19 -21.61
CA ASN A 365 19.56 -22.81 -22.16
C ASN A 365 18.41 -23.64 -21.53
N MET A 366 18.62 -24.96 -21.40
CA MET A 366 17.66 -25.83 -20.71
C MET A 366 17.47 -25.43 -19.23
N LYS A 367 18.56 -25.12 -18.51
CA LYS A 367 18.50 -24.62 -17.12
C LYS A 367 17.71 -23.30 -17.03
N ASN A 368 18.01 -22.35 -17.90
CA ASN A 368 17.36 -21.02 -17.88
C ASN A 368 15.88 -21.13 -18.21
N LYS A 369 15.49 -21.99 -19.17
CA LYS A 369 14.09 -22.26 -19.50
C LYS A 369 13.36 -22.88 -18.31
N LEU A 370 13.91 -23.95 -17.72
CA LEU A 370 13.30 -24.62 -16.57
C LEU A 370 13.10 -23.66 -15.37
N PHE A 371 14.09 -22.82 -15.07
CA PHE A 371 14.00 -21.87 -13.97
C PHE A 371 12.94 -20.81 -14.24
N SER A 372 12.85 -20.31 -15.47
CA SER A 372 11.81 -19.36 -15.88
C SER A 372 10.42 -19.98 -15.76
N ASP A 373 10.23 -21.20 -16.26
CA ASP A 373 8.94 -21.91 -16.22
C ASP A 373 8.49 -22.18 -14.77
N LYS A 374 9.38 -22.69 -13.91
CA LYS A 374 9.08 -22.92 -12.49
C LYS A 374 8.72 -21.65 -11.75
N ARG A 375 9.45 -20.55 -12.00
CA ARG A 375 9.16 -19.23 -11.43
C ARG A 375 7.79 -18.72 -11.88
N ASN A 376 7.48 -18.86 -13.16
CA ASN A 376 6.20 -18.42 -13.73
C ASN A 376 5.01 -19.22 -13.17
N ILE A 377 5.14 -20.54 -13.07
CA ILE A 377 4.13 -21.41 -12.47
C ILE A 377 3.88 -21.05 -11.00
N TYR A 378 4.95 -20.84 -10.24
CA TYR A 378 4.86 -20.48 -8.83
C TYR A 378 4.08 -19.17 -8.62
N TRP A 379 4.47 -18.10 -9.33
CA TRP A 379 3.82 -16.80 -9.20
C TRP A 379 2.37 -16.84 -9.70
N SER A 380 2.11 -17.53 -10.80
CA SER A 380 0.75 -17.71 -11.32
C SER A 380 -0.17 -18.40 -10.30
N ASN A 381 0.32 -19.41 -9.60
CA ASN A 381 -0.46 -20.10 -8.58
C ASN A 381 -0.77 -19.21 -7.37
N ILE A 382 0.23 -18.43 -6.89
CA ILE A 382 0.02 -17.49 -5.79
C ILE A 382 -1.03 -16.42 -6.16
N ILE A 383 -0.97 -15.88 -7.37
CA ILE A 383 -1.95 -14.89 -7.83
C ILE A 383 -3.35 -15.51 -7.95
N LYS A 384 -3.45 -16.75 -8.47
CA LYS A 384 -4.74 -17.46 -8.54
C LYS A 384 -5.38 -17.67 -7.17
N ILE A 385 -4.59 -18.10 -6.17
CA ILE A 385 -5.07 -18.29 -4.80
C ILE A 385 -5.59 -16.97 -4.20
N ASN A 386 -4.96 -15.85 -4.52
CA ASN A 386 -5.29 -14.54 -3.96
C ASN A 386 -6.18 -13.68 -4.89
N LYS A 387 -6.74 -14.22 -5.98
CA LYS A 387 -7.45 -13.45 -7.03
C LYS A 387 -8.57 -12.55 -6.52
N ASN A 388 -9.24 -12.92 -5.43
CA ASN A 388 -10.36 -12.17 -4.86
C ASN A 388 -9.91 -11.20 -3.74
N ASN A 389 -8.61 -11.08 -3.46
CA ASN A 389 -8.09 -10.21 -2.41
C ASN A 389 -7.02 -9.25 -2.95
N PRO A 390 -7.41 -8.05 -3.42
CA PRO A 390 -6.46 -7.06 -3.95
C PRO A 390 -5.35 -6.67 -2.97
N LYS A 391 -5.63 -6.68 -1.65
CA LYS A 391 -4.64 -6.35 -0.62
C LYS A 391 -3.53 -7.40 -0.51
N LYS A 392 -3.81 -8.66 -0.86
CA LYS A 392 -2.80 -9.74 -0.89
C LYS A 392 -2.08 -9.83 -2.24
N ILE A 393 -2.73 -9.44 -3.34
CA ILE A 393 -2.14 -9.45 -4.68
C ILE A 393 -1.02 -8.40 -4.80
N TRP A 394 -1.21 -7.20 -4.23
CA TRP A 394 -0.24 -6.11 -4.34
C TRP A 394 1.16 -6.46 -3.81
N PRO A 395 1.32 -7.02 -2.61
CA PRO A 395 2.62 -7.52 -2.15
C PRO A 395 3.25 -8.57 -3.06
N VAL A 396 2.43 -9.46 -3.66
CA VAL A 396 2.92 -10.47 -4.60
C VAL A 396 3.49 -9.82 -5.86
N LEU A 397 2.79 -8.84 -6.43
CA LEU A 397 3.29 -8.11 -7.60
C LEU A 397 4.53 -7.29 -7.28
N ASN A 398 4.57 -6.65 -6.12
CA ASN A 398 5.77 -5.94 -5.69
C ASN A 398 6.97 -6.87 -5.58
N LYS A 399 6.78 -8.11 -5.09
CA LYS A 399 7.83 -9.14 -5.09
C LYS A 399 8.28 -9.53 -6.50
N ILE A 400 7.33 -9.74 -7.43
CA ILE A 400 7.65 -10.06 -8.83
C ILE A 400 8.43 -8.92 -9.50
N LEU A 401 8.05 -7.68 -9.19
CA LEU A 401 8.66 -6.46 -9.77
C LEU A 401 9.89 -6.00 -9.00
N CYS A 402 10.35 -6.76 -8.00
CA CYS A 402 11.39 -6.34 -7.05
C CYS A 402 11.16 -4.92 -6.49
N LYS A 403 9.90 -4.52 -6.43
CA LYS A 403 9.46 -3.28 -5.76
C LYS A 403 9.26 -3.46 -4.26
N ASP A 404 9.58 -4.63 -3.73
CA ASP A 404 9.76 -4.83 -2.31
C ASP A 404 11.06 -4.16 -1.85
N THR A 405 11.12 -2.86 -2.02
CA THR A 405 11.50 -2.07 -0.87
C THR A 405 10.38 -2.34 0.14
N LYS A 406 10.46 -3.43 0.89
CA LYS A 406 9.96 -3.33 2.24
C LYS A 406 10.62 -2.07 2.75
N ILE A 407 9.82 -1.03 2.83
CA ILE A 407 10.03 0.08 3.72
C ILE A 407 9.91 -0.59 5.10
N SER A 408 10.91 -1.40 5.40
CA SER A 408 11.03 -2.08 6.66
C SER A 408 11.48 -0.98 7.61
N LEU A 409 10.79 -0.85 8.72
CA LEU A 409 11.28 -0.05 9.83
C LEU A 409 12.73 -0.40 10.18
N ASP A 410 13.22 -1.59 9.77
CA ASP A 410 14.61 -2.01 9.90
C ASP A 410 15.61 -1.06 9.21
N ASN A 411 15.19 -0.36 8.16
CA ASN A 411 16.04 0.59 7.41
C ASN A 411 15.99 2.02 7.97
N THR A 412 15.21 2.29 9.02
CA THR A 412 15.17 3.62 9.66
C THR A 412 16.24 3.75 10.74
N ASN A 413 16.70 4.98 10.97
CA ASN A 413 17.55 5.29 12.14
C ASN A 413 16.72 5.50 13.42
N HIS A 414 15.39 5.27 13.36
CA HIS A 414 14.49 5.49 14.48
C HIS A 414 14.39 4.26 15.39
N THR A 415 14.32 4.50 16.70
CA THR A 415 14.09 3.50 17.74
C THR A 415 12.66 3.55 18.24
N ALA A 416 12.22 2.52 18.98
CA ALA A 416 10.90 2.50 19.59
C ALA A 416 10.70 3.67 20.56
N ALA A 417 11.71 3.98 21.37
CA ALA A 417 11.69 5.12 22.29
C ALA A 417 11.57 6.47 21.57
N LYS A 418 12.28 6.65 20.42
CA LYS A 418 12.17 7.87 19.63
C LYS A 418 10.79 8.08 19.04
N PHE A 419 10.13 7.01 18.58
CA PHE A 419 8.75 7.09 18.14
C PHE A 419 7.77 7.38 19.28
N ALA A 420 7.99 6.82 20.47
CA ALA A 420 7.17 7.07 21.65
C ALA A 420 7.22 8.56 22.02
N CYS A 421 8.44 9.11 22.14
CA CYS A 421 8.66 10.54 22.40
C CYS A 421 7.97 11.42 21.35
N PHE A 422 8.19 11.14 20.07
CA PHE A 422 7.59 11.90 18.97
C PHE A 422 6.04 11.90 18.98
N PHE A 423 5.40 10.74 19.21
CA PHE A 423 3.93 10.69 19.24
C PHE A 423 3.36 11.41 20.46
N ARG A 424 4.03 11.35 21.61
CA ARG A 424 3.66 12.10 22.81
C ARG A 424 3.82 13.62 22.59
N GLU A 425 4.98 14.09 22.16
CA GLU A 425 5.25 15.50 21.87
C GLU A 425 4.24 16.10 20.90
N LYS A 426 3.77 15.32 19.95
CA LYS A 426 2.74 15.76 18.99
C LYS A 426 1.39 15.99 19.66
N ILE A 427 1.01 15.17 20.64
CA ILE A 427 -0.21 15.34 21.42
C ILE A 427 -0.05 16.54 22.36
N ASP A 428 1.06 16.60 23.10
CA ASP A 428 1.37 17.70 24.03
C ASP A 428 1.35 19.04 23.34
N LYS A 429 1.90 19.11 22.12
CA LYS A 429 1.88 20.34 21.30
C LYS A 429 0.44 20.80 20.99
N VAL A 430 -0.48 19.90 20.66
CA VAL A 430 -1.88 20.23 20.42
C VAL A 430 -2.55 20.69 21.73
N GLN A 431 -2.31 19.97 22.83
CA GLN A 431 -2.85 20.32 24.13
C GLN A 431 -2.39 21.71 24.59
N HIS A 432 -1.10 22.02 24.46
CA HIS A 432 -0.57 23.36 24.77
C HIS A 432 -1.20 24.48 23.94
N LEU A 433 -1.48 24.21 22.66
CA LEU A 433 -2.12 25.18 21.77
C LEU A 433 -3.62 25.38 22.08
N THR A 434 -4.23 24.50 22.85
CA THR A 434 -5.66 24.54 23.22
C THR A 434 -5.89 24.95 24.67
N VAL A 435 -4.83 25.13 25.47
CA VAL A 435 -4.92 25.65 26.85
C VAL A 435 -5.53 27.05 26.85
N GLY A 436 -6.52 27.28 27.71
CA GLY A 436 -7.19 28.60 27.84
C GLY A 436 -8.29 28.86 26.79
N ALA A 437 -8.66 27.87 25.96
CA ALA A 437 -9.72 28.03 24.95
C ALA A 437 -11.15 28.11 25.53
N GLY A 438 -11.33 28.04 26.84
CA GLY A 438 -12.65 28.02 27.49
C GLY A 438 -13.28 26.64 27.58
N GLU A 439 -14.41 26.53 28.30
CA GLU A 439 -15.10 25.27 28.50
C GLU A 439 -15.85 24.79 27.24
N PRO A 440 -15.89 23.47 26.98
CA PRO A 440 -16.64 22.90 25.85
C PRO A 440 -18.16 23.12 26.05
N SER A 441 -18.85 23.53 25.01
CA SER A 441 -20.31 23.55 24.97
C SER A 441 -20.87 22.18 24.55
N PHE A 442 -22.03 21.82 25.11
CA PHE A 442 -22.69 20.55 24.82
C PHE A 442 -24.11 20.76 24.32
N SER A 443 -24.48 20.02 23.30
CA SER A 443 -25.86 19.97 22.83
C SER A 443 -26.68 19.10 23.75
N PHE A 444 -27.79 19.62 24.27
CA PHE A 444 -28.74 18.90 25.10
C PHE A 444 -29.96 18.52 24.27
N PHE A 445 -30.37 17.24 24.32
CA PHE A 445 -31.50 16.73 23.57
C PHE A 445 -32.75 16.45 24.45
N GLY A 446 -32.66 16.66 25.79
CA GLY A 446 -33.81 16.51 26.71
C GLY A 446 -34.34 15.09 26.76
N PHE A 447 -33.51 14.10 27.02
CA PHE A 447 -33.94 12.69 27.13
C PHE A 447 -34.79 12.45 28.39
N ASP A 448 -35.95 11.83 28.24
CA ASP A 448 -36.67 11.21 29.32
C ASP A 448 -35.90 10.02 29.87
N HIS A 449 -36.15 9.63 31.12
CA HIS A 449 -35.41 8.55 31.77
C HIS A 449 -35.46 7.25 30.95
N ASP A 450 -36.63 6.92 30.40
CA ASP A 450 -36.88 5.69 29.60
C ASP A 450 -36.26 5.76 28.18
N GLU A 451 -35.79 6.92 27.78
CA GLU A 451 -35.11 7.13 26.48
C GLU A 451 -33.59 7.04 26.55
N ARG A 452 -33.03 6.85 27.74
CA ARG A 452 -31.58 6.76 27.97
C ARG A 452 -31.05 5.36 27.74
N PHE A 453 -29.80 5.27 27.37
CA PHE A 453 -29.05 4.04 27.25
C PHE A 453 -28.34 3.73 28.57
N LEU A 454 -28.99 2.95 29.44
CA LEU A 454 -28.54 2.73 30.81
C LEU A 454 -27.71 1.46 30.99
N SER A 455 -27.95 0.42 30.20
CA SER A 455 -27.27 -0.87 30.30
C SER A 455 -27.16 -1.55 28.94
N PHE A 456 -26.29 -2.52 28.88
CA PHE A 456 -26.17 -3.40 27.71
C PHE A 456 -27.05 -4.64 27.89
N SER A 457 -27.56 -5.16 26.79
CA SER A 457 -28.25 -6.44 26.75
C SER A 457 -27.24 -7.59 26.74
N GLU A 458 -27.57 -8.68 27.40
CA GLU A 458 -26.79 -9.90 27.36
C GLU A 458 -26.76 -10.52 25.97
N CYS A 459 -25.67 -11.22 25.69
CA CYS A 459 -25.43 -11.90 24.43
C CYS A 459 -25.61 -13.41 24.62
N SER A 460 -26.29 -14.05 23.65
CA SER A 460 -26.30 -15.50 23.54
C SER A 460 -24.98 -16.06 23.00
N GLU A 461 -24.71 -17.33 23.26
CA GLU A 461 -23.55 -18.02 22.67
C GLU A 461 -23.58 -17.97 21.14
N VAL A 462 -24.77 -18.04 20.53
CA VAL A 462 -24.95 -17.95 19.07
C VAL A 462 -24.50 -16.58 18.55
N ASP A 463 -24.85 -15.49 19.23
CA ASP A 463 -24.42 -14.15 18.89
C ASP A 463 -22.92 -14.00 19.02
N VAL A 464 -22.33 -14.39 20.13
CA VAL A 464 -20.88 -14.32 20.40
C VAL A 464 -20.12 -15.14 19.36
N ARG A 465 -20.55 -16.35 19.06
CA ARG A 465 -19.97 -17.18 18.00
C ARG A 465 -20.03 -16.51 16.64
N SER A 466 -21.17 -15.90 16.30
CA SER A 466 -21.35 -15.15 15.05
C SER A 466 -20.37 -13.97 14.95
N PHE A 467 -20.19 -13.18 16.01
CA PHE A 467 -19.23 -12.08 16.05
C PHE A 467 -17.79 -12.57 15.86
N ILE A 468 -17.42 -13.67 16.53
CA ILE A 468 -16.09 -14.26 16.43
C ILE A 468 -15.84 -14.76 15.00
N MET A 469 -16.75 -15.56 14.44
CA MET A 469 -16.58 -16.16 13.11
C MET A 469 -16.55 -15.13 11.99
N ASN A 470 -17.35 -14.06 12.07
CA ASN A 470 -17.38 -12.98 11.08
C ASN A 470 -16.22 -11.97 11.23
N SER A 471 -15.41 -12.07 12.28
CA SER A 471 -14.28 -11.19 12.52
C SER A 471 -13.12 -11.47 11.55
N PRO A 472 -12.30 -10.46 11.19
CA PRO A 472 -11.08 -10.69 10.40
C PRO A 472 -10.09 -11.61 11.15
N THR A 473 -9.50 -12.56 10.45
CA THR A 473 -8.46 -13.46 11.00
C THR A 473 -7.12 -12.71 11.01
N LYS A 474 -6.91 -11.91 12.07
CA LYS A 474 -5.66 -11.19 12.32
C LYS A 474 -5.27 -11.41 13.77
N SER A 475 -4.07 -11.94 14.00
CA SER A 475 -3.52 -12.14 15.34
C SER A 475 -2.74 -10.91 15.79
N CYS A 476 -2.77 -10.64 17.10
CA CYS A 476 -1.96 -9.64 17.79
C CYS A 476 -0.93 -10.37 18.67
N GLY A 477 0.19 -9.71 18.97
CA GLY A 477 1.19 -10.25 19.92
C GLY A 477 0.68 -10.35 21.37
N LEU A 478 -0.46 -9.71 21.66
CA LEU A 478 -1.14 -9.77 22.96
C LEU A 478 -2.06 -11.00 23.11
N ASP A 479 -2.35 -11.71 22.03
CA ASP A 479 -3.23 -12.88 22.06
C ASP A 479 -2.45 -14.12 22.44
N SER A 480 -2.86 -14.84 23.49
CA SER A 480 -2.30 -16.14 23.88
C SER A 480 -2.48 -17.19 22.77
N LEU A 481 -3.66 -17.20 22.11
CA LEU A 481 -4.01 -18.10 21.01
C LEU A 481 -4.20 -17.30 19.70
N PRO A 482 -3.49 -17.64 18.59
CA PRO A 482 -3.71 -17.00 17.29
C PRO A 482 -5.16 -17.07 16.83
N THR A 483 -5.68 -15.98 16.27
CA THR A 483 -7.11 -15.83 15.88
C THR A 483 -7.63 -16.97 15.00
N HIS A 484 -6.81 -17.55 14.11
CA HIS A 484 -7.26 -18.67 13.25
C HIS A 484 -7.49 -19.95 14.06
N LEU A 485 -6.68 -20.21 15.10
CA LEU A 485 -6.85 -21.34 16.01
C LEU A 485 -7.99 -21.05 17.00
N PHE A 486 -8.09 -19.82 17.51
CA PHE A 486 -9.21 -19.39 18.34
C PHE A 486 -10.55 -19.68 17.66
N LYS A 487 -10.69 -19.31 16.38
CA LYS A 487 -11.90 -19.63 15.59
C LYS A 487 -12.10 -21.12 15.34
N LYS A 488 -11.01 -21.87 15.11
CA LYS A 488 -11.07 -23.30 14.84
C LYS A 488 -11.58 -24.09 16.05
N TYR A 489 -11.20 -23.66 17.23
CA TYR A 489 -11.48 -24.36 18.49
C TYR A 489 -12.51 -23.66 19.39
N ILE A 490 -13.22 -22.64 18.87
CA ILE A 490 -14.10 -21.78 19.67
C ILE A 490 -15.16 -22.55 20.45
N ASP A 491 -15.72 -23.60 19.85
CA ASP A 491 -16.81 -24.37 20.45
C ASP A 491 -16.40 -25.08 21.75
N LEU A 492 -15.11 -25.23 22.05
CA LEU A 492 -14.58 -25.82 23.27
C LEU A 492 -14.64 -24.89 24.48
N PHE A 493 -14.61 -23.58 24.27
CA PHE A 493 -14.57 -22.58 25.34
C PHE A 493 -15.54 -21.42 25.09
N LEU A 494 -16.52 -21.62 24.20
CA LEU A 494 -17.55 -20.62 23.88
C LEU A 494 -18.40 -20.23 25.10
N PRO A 495 -18.87 -21.19 25.96
CA PRO A 495 -19.64 -20.85 27.17
C PRO A 495 -18.87 -19.90 28.10
N TYR A 496 -17.57 -20.19 28.33
CA TYR A 496 -16.71 -19.36 29.18
C TYR A 496 -16.54 -17.95 28.60
N ILE A 497 -16.24 -17.84 27.30
CA ILE A 497 -16.09 -16.54 26.62
C ILE A 497 -17.40 -15.75 26.65
N THR A 498 -18.53 -16.41 26.47
CA THR A 498 -19.84 -15.74 26.53
C THR A 498 -20.11 -15.21 27.95
N SER A 499 -19.81 -15.98 28.97
CA SER A 499 -19.92 -15.57 30.36
C SER A 499 -19.00 -14.38 30.68
N LEU A 500 -17.72 -14.42 30.24
CA LEU A 500 -16.81 -13.29 30.40
C LEU A 500 -17.33 -12.01 29.74
N ILE A 501 -17.89 -12.12 28.54
CA ILE A 501 -18.43 -10.97 27.82
C ILE A 501 -19.65 -10.41 28.56
N ASN A 502 -20.58 -11.25 28.97
CA ASN A 502 -21.77 -10.81 29.68
C ASN A 502 -21.43 -10.19 31.04
N MET A 503 -20.47 -10.76 31.77
CA MET A 503 -19.93 -10.16 32.99
C MET A 503 -19.35 -8.76 32.74
N CYS A 504 -18.62 -8.59 31.66
CA CYS A 504 -18.07 -7.28 31.22
C CYS A 504 -19.20 -6.26 30.97
N LEU A 505 -20.29 -6.69 30.34
CA LEU A 505 -21.42 -5.82 30.00
C LEU A 505 -22.28 -5.47 31.23
N SER A 506 -22.55 -6.43 32.12
CA SER A 506 -23.38 -6.25 33.30
C SER A 506 -22.67 -5.50 34.42
N SER A 507 -21.37 -5.74 34.64
CA SER A 507 -20.60 -5.04 35.68
C SER A 507 -20.21 -3.60 35.32
N GLY A 508 -20.43 -3.17 34.08
CA GLY A 508 -19.99 -1.86 33.61
C GLY A 508 -18.45 -1.69 33.62
N ARG A 509 -17.69 -2.78 33.58
CA ARG A 509 -16.22 -2.76 33.63
C ARG A 509 -15.62 -3.35 32.34
N PHE A 510 -14.54 -2.73 31.84
CA PHE A 510 -13.75 -3.24 30.73
C PHE A 510 -12.45 -3.86 31.26
N PRO A 511 -12.11 -5.11 30.88
CA PRO A 511 -10.99 -5.85 31.47
C PRO A 511 -9.65 -5.12 31.35
N ALA A 512 -8.86 -5.09 32.40
CA ALA A 512 -7.57 -4.39 32.44
C ALA A 512 -6.56 -4.95 31.44
N CYS A 513 -6.50 -6.28 31.26
CA CYS A 513 -5.65 -6.93 30.28
C CYS A 513 -5.98 -6.53 28.81
N CYS A 514 -7.22 -6.10 28.54
CA CYS A 514 -7.68 -5.62 27.25
C CYS A 514 -7.39 -4.13 26.99
N LYS A 515 -6.91 -3.37 27.98
CA LYS A 515 -6.62 -1.93 27.88
C LYS A 515 -5.23 -1.64 27.31
N HIS A 516 -4.35 -2.64 27.26
CA HIS A 516 -3.00 -2.47 26.71
C HIS A 516 -2.98 -2.55 25.18
N ALA A 517 -2.17 -1.69 24.54
CA ALA A 517 -2.01 -1.64 23.08
C ALA A 517 -0.54 -1.74 22.66
N ILE A 518 -0.24 -2.56 21.66
CA ILE A 518 1.04 -2.50 20.96
C ILE A 518 0.89 -1.60 19.73
N VAL A 519 1.52 -0.44 19.76
CA VAL A 519 1.45 0.55 18.69
C VAL A 519 2.58 0.30 17.69
N VAL A 520 2.23 0.20 16.42
CA VAL A 520 3.20 0.06 15.32
C VAL A 520 3.19 1.33 14.48
N PRO A 521 4.34 2.02 14.34
CA PRO A 521 4.47 3.14 13.42
C PRO A 521 4.23 2.69 11.98
N LEU A 522 3.27 3.30 11.30
CA LEU A 522 2.93 2.99 9.91
C LEU A 522 3.16 4.21 9.02
N LEU A 523 3.94 4.06 7.96
CA LEU A 523 4.15 5.13 6.99
C LEU A 523 2.82 5.55 6.33
N LYS A 524 2.52 6.85 6.30
CA LYS A 524 1.25 7.40 5.78
C LYS A 524 1.03 7.09 4.31
N LYS A 525 2.10 7.17 3.49
CA LYS A 525 2.12 6.78 2.06
C LYS A 525 3.46 6.11 1.74
N SER A 526 3.45 5.11 0.87
CA SER A 526 4.65 4.35 0.48
C SER A 526 5.70 5.17 -0.28
N SER A 527 5.33 6.33 -0.80
CA SER A 527 6.22 7.26 -1.52
C SER A 527 6.94 8.26 -0.59
N LEU A 528 6.61 8.30 0.70
CA LEU A 528 7.20 9.24 1.64
C LEU A 528 8.54 8.73 2.17
N GLU A 529 9.41 9.67 2.54
CA GLU A 529 10.73 9.37 3.07
C GLU A 529 10.63 8.68 4.45
N ILE A 530 11.39 7.57 4.61
CA ILE A 530 11.35 6.74 5.82
C ILE A 530 12.09 7.39 6.98
N ASN A 531 13.10 8.20 6.70
CA ASN A 531 13.92 8.84 7.73
C ASN A 531 13.25 10.07 8.35
N ASP A 532 12.17 10.56 7.76
CA ASP A 532 11.36 11.61 8.36
C ASP A 532 10.27 10.99 9.24
N ILE A 533 10.41 11.16 10.56
CA ILE A 533 9.49 10.63 11.56
C ILE A 533 8.06 11.21 11.42
N ASN A 534 7.91 12.41 10.85
CA ASN A 534 6.61 13.05 10.60
C ASN A 534 5.74 12.28 9.60
N ASN A 535 6.35 11.43 8.79
CA ASN A 535 5.67 10.63 7.78
C ASN A 535 4.95 9.40 8.36
N PHE A 536 5.10 9.14 9.65
CA PHE A 536 4.47 8.00 10.33
C PHE A 536 3.19 8.39 11.08
N ARG A 537 2.32 7.40 11.23
CA ARG A 537 1.14 7.45 12.10
C ARG A 537 1.15 6.27 13.06
N PRO A 538 0.66 6.42 14.31
CA PRO A 538 0.52 5.32 15.25
C PRO A 538 -0.66 4.43 14.84
N VAL A 539 -0.51 3.11 14.86
CA VAL A 539 -1.61 2.15 14.69
C VAL A 539 -1.60 1.19 15.86
N SER A 540 -2.64 1.26 16.67
CA SER A 540 -2.80 0.44 17.88
C SER A 540 -3.28 -0.98 17.53
N ASN A 541 -2.50 -1.97 17.92
CA ASN A 541 -2.88 -3.37 17.87
C ASN A 541 -3.42 -3.75 19.24
N LEU A 542 -4.71 -4.07 19.30
CA LEU A 542 -5.42 -4.54 20.49
C LEU A 542 -5.65 -6.04 20.40
N SER A 543 -5.85 -6.71 21.56
CA SER A 543 -6.15 -8.13 21.63
C SER A 543 -7.43 -8.50 20.85
N PHE A 544 -7.53 -9.75 20.45
CA PHE A 544 -8.68 -10.24 19.70
C PHE A 544 -9.98 -10.15 20.50
N LEU A 545 -9.94 -10.57 21.76
CA LEU A 545 -11.12 -10.51 22.66
C LEU A 545 -11.55 -9.08 22.92
N SER A 546 -10.61 -8.13 23.13
CA SER A 546 -10.94 -6.70 23.22
C SER A 546 -11.80 -6.26 22.03
N LYS A 547 -11.39 -6.61 20.80
CA LYS A 547 -12.16 -6.26 19.59
C LYS A 547 -13.50 -6.95 19.46
N ILE A 548 -13.69 -8.14 20.05
CA ILE A 548 -15.00 -8.83 20.06
C ILE A 548 -15.94 -8.08 20.99
N ILE A 549 -15.51 -7.76 22.22
CA ILE A 549 -16.29 -6.97 23.17
C ILE A 549 -16.69 -5.62 22.54
N GLU A 550 -15.72 -4.92 21.97
CA GLU A 550 -15.97 -3.65 21.28
C GLU A 550 -17.00 -3.77 20.14
N ARG A 551 -17.02 -4.88 19.38
CA ARG A 551 -18.02 -5.08 18.31
C ARG A 551 -19.42 -5.30 18.84
N ILE A 552 -19.55 -6.02 19.91
CA ILE A 552 -20.82 -6.24 20.58
C ILE A 552 -21.37 -4.92 21.09
N VAL A 553 -20.56 -4.17 21.83
CA VAL A 553 -20.92 -2.83 22.33
C VAL A 553 -21.23 -1.88 21.19
N ALA A 554 -20.41 -1.84 20.13
CA ALA A 554 -20.65 -0.98 18.98
C ALA A 554 -21.97 -1.30 18.27
N LYS A 555 -22.36 -2.58 18.15
CA LYS A 555 -23.66 -2.98 17.58
C LYS A 555 -24.82 -2.44 18.41
N GLN A 556 -24.79 -2.62 19.74
CA GLN A 556 -25.86 -2.17 20.62
C GLN A 556 -25.93 -0.64 20.66
N LEU A 557 -24.80 0.05 20.80
CA LEU A 557 -24.70 1.50 20.76
C LEU A 557 -25.26 2.08 19.45
N LEU A 558 -24.84 1.55 18.29
CA LEU A 558 -25.31 2.03 16.99
C LEU A 558 -26.80 1.76 16.80
N THR A 559 -27.33 0.64 17.28
CA THR A 559 -28.76 0.34 17.24
C THR A 559 -29.55 1.39 18.02
N PHE A 560 -29.11 1.74 19.23
CA PHE A 560 -29.70 2.81 20.04
C PHE A 560 -29.63 4.17 19.33
N LEU A 561 -28.44 4.59 18.89
CA LEU A 561 -28.24 5.90 18.25
C LEU A 561 -29.05 6.07 16.96
N LEU A 562 -29.17 5.01 16.15
CA LEU A 562 -29.97 5.03 14.92
C LEU A 562 -31.46 5.01 15.23
N GLY A 563 -31.90 4.22 16.19
CA GLY A 563 -33.32 4.15 16.60
C GLY A 563 -33.85 5.48 17.15
N LYS A 564 -32.97 6.27 17.76
CA LYS A 564 -33.32 7.59 18.32
C LYS A 564 -32.91 8.77 17.41
N ASN A 565 -32.43 8.51 16.17
CA ASN A 565 -31.96 9.54 15.22
C ASN A 565 -30.87 10.50 15.77
N LEU A 566 -30.02 10.01 16.67
CA LEU A 566 -28.98 10.78 17.33
C LEU A 566 -27.68 10.92 16.53
N MET A 567 -27.54 10.18 15.44
CA MET A 567 -26.38 10.28 14.57
C MET A 567 -26.46 11.50 13.65
N PRO A 568 -25.39 12.29 13.51
CA PRO A 568 -25.37 13.42 12.59
C PRO A 568 -25.72 13.00 11.17
N ARG A 569 -26.75 13.60 10.58
CA ARG A 569 -27.30 13.22 9.28
C ARG A 569 -26.26 13.29 8.13
N ASN A 570 -25.41 14.32 8.17
CA ASN A 570 -24.40 14.58 7.15
C ASN A 570 -23.04 13.92 7.42
N GLN A 571 -22.93 13.06 8.45
CA GLN A 571 -21.77 12.23 8.67
C GLN A 571 -21.93 10.89 7.92
N SER A 572 -21.02 10.63 6.97
CA SER A 572 -21.05 9.41 6.15
C SER A 572 -20.02 8.35 6.56
N GLY A 573 -19.04 8.70 7.38
CA GLY A 573 -18.00 7.77 7.85
C GLY A 573 -18.56 6.75 8.84
N TYR A 574 -18.11 5.50 8.74
CA TYR A 574 -18.44 4.39 9.66
C TYR A 574 -19.94 4.08 9.83
N ARG A 575 -20.77 4.46 8.85
CA ARG A 575 -22.22 4.18 8.84
C ARG A 575 -22.57 3.13 7.80
N SER A 576 -23.56 2.28 8.10
CA SER A 576 -24.12 1.31 7.15
C SER A 576 -24.74 2.02 5.96
N HIS A 577 -24.66 1.40 4.77
CA HIS A 577 -25.17 1.93 3.51
C HIS A 577 -24.49 3.20 2.98
N HIS A 578 -23.58 3.82 3.74
CA HIS A 578 -22.78 4.98 3.32
C HIS A 578 -21.46 4.55 2.67
N SER A 579 -20.95 5.38 1.78
CA SER A 579 -19.67 5.19 1.10
C SER A 579 -19.08 6.55 0.71
N THR A 580 -17.82 6.57 0.32
CA THR A 580 -17.18 7.79 -0.25
C THR A 580 -17.96 8.29 -1.47
N GLU A 581 -18.47 7.39 -2.32
CA GLU A 581 -19.27 7.75 -3.49
C GLU A 581 -20.60 8.41 -3.12
N THR A 582 -21.34 7.86 -2.16
CA THR A 582 -22.62 8.47 -1.72
C THR A 582 -22.39 9.81 -1.05
N ALA A 583 -21.32 9.95 -0.25
CA ALA A 583 -20.94 11.22 0.37
C ALA A 583 -20.60 12.29 -0.68
N LEU A 584 -19.78 11.93 -1.68
CA LEU A 584 -19.43 12.84 -2.75
C LEU A 584 -20.63 13.21 -3.63
N LEU A 585 -21.57 12.28 -3.90
CA LEU A 585 -22.82 12.59 -4.60
C LEU A 585 -23.66 13.62 -3.86
N GLN A 586 -23.69 13.59 -2.52
CA GLN A 586 -24.42 14.58 -1.72
C GLN A 586 -23.80 15.96 -1.85
N VAL A 587 -22.46 16.07 -1.71
CA VAL A 587 -21.72 17.33 -1.89
C VAL A 587 -21.89 17.87 -3.33
N CYS A 588 -21.72 17.01 -4.32
CA CYS A 588 -21.87 17.37 -5.73
C CYS A 588 -23.29 17.84 -6.07
N SER A 589 -24.30 17.22 -5.47
CA SER A 589 -25.70 17.61 -5.68
C SER A 589 -25.93 19.09 -5.30
N ASP A 590 -25.40 19.52 -4.14
CA ASP A 590 -25.53 20.92 -3.74
C ASP A 590 -24.73 21.87 -4.64
N LEU A 591 -23.52 21.46 -5.05
CA LEU A 591 -22.70 22.26 -5.97
C LEU A 591 -23.33 22.38 -7.37
N PHE A 592 -23.94 21.31 -7.89
CA PHE A 592 -24.62 21.33 -9.17
C PHE A 592 -25.92 22.15 -9.11
N ALA A 593 -26.71 21.99 -8.04
CA ALA A 593 -27.91 22.77 -7.83
C ALA A 593 -27.63 24.29 -7.70
N ALA A 594 -26.56 24.64 -6.98
CA ALA A 594 -26.11 26.02 -6.86
C ALA A 594 -25.69 26.60 -8.23
N SER A 595 -24.90 25.84 -8.99
CA SER A 595 -24.49 26.26 -10.35
C SER A 595 -25.68 26.41 -11.30
N ASP A 596 -26.69 25.51 -11.22
CA ASP A 596 -27.93 25.59 -12.01
C ASP A 596 -28.76 26.81 -11.64
N ALA A 597 -28.75 27.20 -10.36
CA ALA A 597 -29.36 28.42 -9.86
C ALA A 597 -28.56 29.71 -10.16
N LYS A 598 -27.49 29.63 -10.95
CA LYS A 598 -26.57 30.71 -11.30
C LYS A 598 -25.82 31.32 -10.09
N THR A 599 -25.64 30.55 -9.02
CA THR A 599 -24.82 30.95 -7.86
C THR A 599 -23.42 30.35 -7.92
N ALA A 600 -22.42 31.06 -7.40
CA ALA A 600 -21.07 30.56 -7.17
C ALA A 600 -21.01 29.87 -5.79
N SER A 601 -20.19 28.86 -5.65
CA SER A 601 -20.02 28.11 -4.41
C SER A 601 -18.57 28.14 -3.94
N ILE A 602 -18.38 27.92 -2.65
CA ILE A 602 -17.08 27.64 -2.05
C ILE A 602 -17.17 26.27 -1.40
N LEU A 603 -16.22 25.40 -1.74
CA LEU A 603 -15.99 24.13 -1.05
C LEU A 603 -14.75 24.27 -0.19
N SER A 604 -14.90 24.17 1.14
CA SER A 604 -13.79 24.16 2.09
C SER A 604 -13.60 22.74 2.62
N LEU A 605 -12.36 22.23 2.54
CA LEU A 605 -11.95 20.91 3.06
C LEU A 605 -11.08 21.13 4.27
N LEU A 606 -11.56 20.74 5.45
CA LEU A 606 -10.86 20.93 6.72
C LEU A 606 -10.09 19.68 7.12
N ASP A 607 -8.83 19.84 7.53
CA ASP A 607 -7.99 18.79 8.09
C ASP A 607 -7.75 19.01 9.58
N MET A 608 -7.73 17.96 10.39
CA MET A 608 -7.47 18.03 11.82
C MET A 608 -6.11 17.43 12.17
N SER A 609 -5.43 18.05 13.14
CA SER A 609 -4.14 17.55 13.63
C SER A 609 -4.35 16.51 14.73
N ALA A 610 -3.83 15.28 14.56
CA ALA A 610 -3.86 14.20 15.55
C ALA A 610 -5.27 13.91 16.13
N ALA A 611 -6.31 14.03 15.31
CA ALA A 611 -7.71 14.05 15.72
C ALA A 611 -8.11 12.94 16.70
N PHE A 612 -7.75 11.68 16.41
CA PHE A 612 -8.06 10.54 17.29
C PHE A 612 -7.23 10.52 18.58
N ASP A 613 -6.01 11.05 18.54
CA ASP A 613 -5.05 10.96 19.65
C ASP A 613 -5.27 12.10 20.69
N CYS A 614 -6.01 13.17 20.31
CA CYS A 614 -6.24 14.34 21.14
C CYS A 614 -7.63 14.40 21.81
N VAL A 615 -8.49 13.39 21.62
CA VAL A 615 -9.83 13.36 22.24
C VAL A 615 -9.69 13.43 23.75
N ASN A 616 -10.29 14.42 24.40
CA ASN A 616 -10.32 14.56 25.87
C ASN A 616 -11.29 13.56 26.46
N HIS A 617 -10.84 12.73 27.39
CA HIS A 617 -11.62 11.66 27.99
C HIS A 617 -12.80 12.17 28.82
N ALA A 618 -12.59 13.20 29.65
CA ALA A 618 -13.64 13.78 30.48
C ALA A 618 -14.74 14.42 29.61
N THR A 619 -14.33 15.22 28.60
CA THR A 619 -15.24 15.86 27.64
C THR A 619 -16.04 14.83 26.86
N LEU A 620 -15.41 13.72 26.43
CA LEU A 620 -16.10 12.65 25.71
C LEU A 620 -17.14 11.96 26.59
N LEU A 621 -16.80 11.60 27.81
CA LEU A 621 -17.73 10.94 28.74
C LEU A 621 -18.91 11.84 29.10
N HIS A 622 -18.64 13.13 29.33
CA HIS A 622 -19.68 14.11 29.60
C HIS A 622 -20.63 14.29 28.41
N ARG A 623 -20.06 14.35 27.17
CA ARG A 623 -20.85 14.40 25.94
C ARG A 623 -21.71 13.15 25.72
N LEU A 624 -21.17 11.95 25.99
CA LEU A 624 -21.93 10.69 25.92
C LEU A 624 -23.13 10.72 26.85
N SER A 625 -22.96 11.26 28.05
CA SER A 625 -24.04 11.40 29.02
C SER A 625 -25.08 12.43 28.63
N ILE A 626 -24.67 13.68 28.37
CA ILE A 626 -25.58 14.80 28.14
C ILE A 626 -26.18 14.81 26.74
N SER A 627 -25.32 14.65 25.71
CA SER A 627 -25.78 14.78 24.33
C SER A 627 -26.38 13.50 23.76
N TYR A 628 -26.10 12.34 24.36
CA TYR A 628 -26.56 11.05 23.84
C TYR A 628 -27.34 10.19 24.86
N GLY A 629 -27.53 10.66 26.09
CA GLY A 629 -28.28 9.94 27.11
C GLY A 629 -27.65 8.63 27.57
N ILE A 630 -26.32 8.46 27.39
CA ILE A 630 -25.61 7.23 27.78
C ILE A 630 -25.16 7.39 29.22
N SER A 631 -25.76 6.64 30.13
CA SER A 631 -25.55 6.71 31.60
C SER A 631 -25.66 5.35 32.24
N GLY A 632 -25.76 5.29 33.56
CA GLY A 632 -25.87 4.03 34.29
C GLY A 632 -24.69 3.08 34.05
N MET A 633 -24.95 1.78 33.98
CA MET A 633 -23.92 0.75 33.74
C MET A 633 -23.25 0.90 32.41
N ALA A 634 -23.95 1.35 31.35
CA ALA A 634 -23.36 1.63 30.07
C ALA A 634 -22.37 2.80 30.13
N GLY A 635 -22.72 3.86 30.88
CA GLY A 635 -21.81 5.00 31.12
C GLY A 635 -20.53 4.58 31.86
N LEU A 636 -20.69 3.77 32.94
CA LEU A 636 -19.57 3.22 33.70
C LEU A 636 -18.65 2.35 32.81
N TRP A 637 -19.25 1.56 31.92
CA TRP A 637 -18.49 0.75 30.97
C TRP A 637 -17.62 1.63 30.03
N PHE A 638 -18.16 2.71 29.44
CA PHE A 638 -17.39 3.63 28.63
C PHE A 638 -16.30 4.33 29.43
N GLN A 639 -16.59 4.71 30.68
CA GLN A 639 -15.59 5.29 31.57
C GLN A 639 -14.45 4.28 31.83
N SER A 640 -14.76 3.03 32.11
CA SER A 640 -13.79 1.95 32.31
C SER A 640 -13.00 1.65 31.03
N TYR A 641 -13.68 1.66 29.86
CA TYR A 641 -13.06 1.41 28.55
C TYR A 641 -12.00 2.43 28.21
N ILE A 642 -12.22 3.72 28.52
CA ILE A 642 -11.33 4.81 28.13
C ILE A 642 -10.20 4.98 29.15
N ASN A 643 -10.49 4.88 30.46
CA ASN A 643 -9.53 5.16 31.51
C ASN A 643 -8.57 4.00 31.79
N GLY A 644 -7.35 4.33 32.24
CA GLY A 644 -6.33 3.36 32.63
C GLY A 644 -5.71 2.60 31.45
N ARG A 645 -5.80 3.13 30.23
CA ARG A 645 -5.17 2.53 29.05
C ARG A 645 -3.68 2.76 29.03
N SER A 646 -2.96 1.81 28.46
CA SER A 646 -1.50 1.89 28.27
C SER A 646 -1.09 1.43 26.88
N GLN A 647 0.10 1.89 26.47
CA GLN A 647 0.66 1.52 25.18
C GLN A 647 2.16 1.26 25.26
N GLN A 648 2.68 0.48 24.32
CA GLN A 648 4.09 0.34 24.01
C GLN A 648 4.29 0.44 22.51
N ILE A 649 5.34 1.15 22.08
CA ILE A 649 5.66 1.26 20.66
C ILE A 649 6.53 0.09 20.25
N SER A 650 6.14 -0.62 19.19
CA SER A 650 6.94 -1.71 18.61
C SER A 650 7.65 -1.23 17.36
N CYS A 651 9.00 -1.21 17.41
CA CYS A 651 9.83 -0.90 16.27
C CYS A 651 10.96 -1.93 16.16
N LYS A 652 11.12 -2.58 14.99
CA LYS A 652 12.13 -3.61 14.73
C LYS A 652 12.08 -4.81 15.69
N GLY A 653 10.90 -5.08 16.26
CA GLY A 653 10.73 -6.14 17.25
C GLY A 653 11.15 -5.76 18.68
N ILE A 654 11.56 -4.51 18.90
CA ILE A 654 11.86 -3.95 20.21
C ILE A 654 10.68 -3.13 20.67
N LEU A 655 10.29 -3.27 21.93
CA LEU A 655 9.25 -2.48 22.57
C LEU A 655 9.86 -1.29 23.30
N SER A 656 9.12 -0.18 23.31
CA SER A 656 9.41 0.95 24.21
C SER A 656 8.98 0.61 25.64
N ASP A 657 9.28 1.49 26.57
CA ASP A 657 8.69 1.46 27.90
C ASP A 657 7.16 1.57 27.81
N LYS A 658 6.47 1.04 28.83
CA LYS A 658 5.01 1.10 28.96
C LYS A 658 4.61 2.52 29.39
N GLU A 659 3.76 3.16 28.58
CA GLU A 659 3.23 4.49 28.86
C GLU A 659 1.72 4.44 29.08
N PHE A 660 1.20 5.21 30.06
CA PHE A 660 -0.22 5.41 30.25
C PHE A 660 -0.73 6.53 29.32
N ILE A 661 -1.97 6.38 28.85
CA ILE A 661 -2.62 7.30 27.92
C ILE A 661 -3.74 8.03 28.67
N PHE A 662 -3.71 9.36 28.66
CA PHE A 662 -4.68 10.24 29.32
C PHE A 662 -5.61 10.95 28.34
N SER A 663 -5.38 10.82 27.05
CA SER A 663 -6.20 11.40 25.97
C SER A 663 -6.22 10.49 24.75
N GLY A 664 -7.20 10.70 23.90
CA GLY A 664 -7.33 9.95 22.64
C GLY A 664 -8.11 8.67 22.73
N VAL A 665 -8.53 8.19 21.56
CA VAL A 665 -9.14 6.88 21.35
C VAL A 665 -8.23 6.04 20.46
N PRO A 666 -8.03 4.72 20.75
CA PRO A 666 -7.02 3.93 20.05
C PRO A 666 -7.27 3.86 18.54
N GLN A 667 -6.32 4.31 17.72
CA GLN A 667 -6.37 4.15 16.27
C GLN A 667 -6.20 2.68 15.87
N GLY A 668 -7.29 1.95 15.75
CA GLY A 668 -7.31 0.51 15.47
C GLY A 668 -8.29 -0.28 16.33
N SER A 669 -8.95 0.38 17.27
CA SER A 669 -10.12 -0.13 18.00
C SER A 669 -11.36 -0.15 17.09
N VAL A 670 -12.40 -0.83 17.53
CA VAL A 670 -13.71 -0.86 16.84
C VAL A 670 -14.56 0.35 17.24
N LEU A 671 -14.51 0.73 18.51
CA LEU A 671 -15.29 1.83 19.08
C LEU A 671 -14.68 3.20 18.81
N GLY A 672 -13.35 3.32 18.70
CA GLY A 672 -12.66 4.59 18.49
C GLY A 672 -13.27 5.46 17.39
N PRO A 673 -13.53 4.92 16.20
CA PRO A 673 -14.19 5.69 15.13
C PRO A 673 -15.58 6.20 15.52
N VAL A 674 -16.43 5.36 16.14
CA VAL A 674 -17.79 5.76 16.55
C VAL A 674 -17.74 6.84 17.62
N LEU A 675 -16.91 6.67 18.64
CA LEU A 675 -16.72 7.67 19.70
C LEU A 675 -16.23 9.01 19.16
N PHE A 676 -15.34 8.99 18.17
CA PHE A 676 -14.87 10.20 17.51
C PHE A 676 -15.99 10.91 16.74
N LEU A 677 -16.88 10.18 16.04
CA LEU A 677 -18.03 10.78 15.37
C LEU A 677 -18.96 11.48 16.36
N LEU A 678 -19.23 10.82 17.50
CA LEU A 678 -20.06 11.39 18.56
C LEU A 678 -19.37 12.61 19.20
N TYR A 679 -18.07 12.57 19.35
CA TYR A 679 -17.27 13.69 19.88
C TYR A 679 -17.34 14.93 19.02
N THR A 680 -17.35 14.79 17.69
CA THR A 680 -17.27 15.92 16.74
C THR A 680 -18.62 16.36 16.17
N ALA A 681 -19.73 15.76 16.62
CA ALA A 681 -21.07 15.98 16.04
C ALA A 681 -21.56 17.44 16.09
N ASP A 682 -21.22 18.20 17.12
CA ASP A 682 -21.69 19.58 17.28
C ASP A 682 -21.12 20.57 16.26
N ILE A 683 -20.03 20.20 15.55
CA ILE A 683 -19.47 21.02 14.47
C ILE A 683 -20.51 21.35 13.38
N PHE A 684 -21.40 20.38 13.09
CA PHE A 684 -22.46 20.59 12.09
C PHE A 684 -23.44 21.71 12.49
N LYS A 685 -23.74 21.84 13.77
CA LYS A 685 -24.61 22.91 14.29
C LYS A 685 -23.97 24.27 14.11
N ILE A 686 -22.67 24.36 14.45
CA ILE A 686 -21.91 25.62 14.26
C ILE A 686 -21.92 26.02 12.79
N ILE A 687 -21.63 25.11 11.88
CA ILE A 687 -21.64 25.38 10.44
C ILE A 687 -23.05 25.87 10.01
N GLN A 688 -24.09 25.26 10.53
CA GLN A 688 -25.49 25.58 10.21
C GLN A 688 -25.91 26.97 10.71
N THR A 689 -25.39 27.47 11.86
CA THR A 689 -25.70 28.85 12.36
C THR A 689 -25.25 29.93 11.36
N PHE A 690 -24.23 29.66 10.55
CA PHE A 690 -23.79 30.54 9.47
C PHE A 690 -24.59 30.38 8.15
N GLY A 691 -25.59 29.48 8.14
CA GLY A 691 -26.38 29.17 6.95
C GLY A 691 -25.65 28.31 5.93
N PHE A 692 -24.58 27.59 6.33
CA PHE A 692 -23.79 26.73 5.47
C PHE A 692 -24.14 25.26 5.66
N LYS A 693 -23.76 24.44 4.67
CA LYS A 693 -23.93 23.00 4.72
C LYS A 693 -22.61 22.34 5.07
N GLY A 694 -22.59 21.63 6.20
CA GLY A 694 -21.46 20.81 6.62
C GLY A 694 -21.66 19.35 6.26
N TYR A 695 -20.64 18.70 5.74
CA TYR A 695 -20.56 17.26 5.46
C TYR A 695 -19.30 16.68 6.09
N ALA A 696 -19.33 15.42 6.49
CA ALA A 696 -18.12 14.76 6.93
C ALA A 696 -18.06 13.30 6.51
N TYR A 697 -16.85 12.82 6.35
CA TYR A 697 -16.51 11.42 6.22
C TYR A 697 -15.39 11.08 7.22
N ALA A 698 -15.77 10.59 8.38
CA ALA A 698 -14.89 10.45 9.54
C ALA A 698 -14.35 11.82 9.99
N ASP A 699 -13.04 12.00 9.95
CA ASP A 699 -12.30 13.22 10.30
C ASP A 699 -12.23 14.26 9.15
N ASP A 700 -12.53 13.85 7.92
CA ASP A 700 -12.56 14.76 6.76
C ASP A 700 -13.86 15.59 6.76
N ILE A 701 -13.79 16.86 7.14
CA ILE A 701 -14.94 17.79 7.18
C ILE A 701 -14.96 18.66 5.93
N GLN A 702 -16.15 18.85 5.38
CA GLN A 702 -16.40 19.63 4.17
C GLN A 702 -17.50 20.65 4.43
N ILE A 703 -17.27 21.91 4.04
CA ILE A 703 -18.25 23.00 4.14
C ILE A 703 -18.56 23.47 2.73
N VAL A 704 -19.85 23.53 2.41
CA VAL A 704 -20.36 24.10 1.17
C VAL A 704 -21.15 25.37 1.47
N ALA A 705 -20.74 26.48 0.86
CA ALA A 705 -21.39 27.77 0.93
C ALA A 705 -21.65 28.28 -0.50
N SER A 706 -22.79 28.92 -0.76
CA SER A 706 -23.15 29.39 -2.10
C SER A 706 -23.83 30.74 -2.03
N CYS A 707 -23.57 31.60 -3.04
CA CYS A 707 -24.22 32.91 -3.17
C CYS A 707 -24.21 33.38 -4.64
N PRO A 708 -25.00 34.40 -5.00
CA PRO A 708 -24.81 35.13 -6.25
C PRO A 708 -23.36 35.66 -6.36
N PRO A 709 -22.72 35.64 -7.54
CA PRO A 709 -21.32 36.07 -7.71
C PRO A 709 -21.02 37.45 -7.17
N ALA A 710 -21.98 38.42 -7.27
CA ALA A 710 -21.83 39.77 -6.74
C ALA A 710 -21.72 39.84 -5.21
N GLN A 711 -22.12 38.82 -4.49
CA GLN A 711 -22.06 38.73 -3.02
C GLN A 711 -20.92 37.82 -2.53
N PHE A 712 -20.00 37.45 -3.41
CA PHE A 712 -18.94 36.46 -3.10
C PHE A 712 -18.00 36.98 -1.99
N ASP A 713 -17.71 38.29 -1.94
CA ASP A 713 -16.85 38.86 -0.91
C ASP A 713 -17.52 38.81 0.48
N ALA A 714 -18.82 39.09 0.55
CA ALA A 714 -19.60 38.93 1.79
C ALA A 714 -19.66 37.43 2.23
N LEU A 715 -19.77 36.53 1.29
CA LEU A 715 -19.74 35.06 1.55
C LEU A 715 -18.39 34.63 2.15
N THR A 716 -17.27 35.12 1.59
CA THR A 716 -15.93 34.81 2.11
C THR A 716 -15.71 35.33 3.52
N GLY A 717 -16.20 36.51 3.83
CA GLY A 717 -16.18 37.05 5.21
C GLY A 717 -16.98 36.21 6.20
N ARG A 718 -18.20 35.79 5.82
CA ARG A 718 -19.02 34.87 6.62
C ARG A 718 -18.37 33.51 6.79
N LEU A 719 -17.72 32.99 5.74
CA LEU A 719 -17.01 31.72 5.80
C LEU A 719 -15.77 31.82 6.71
N ALA A 720 -15.03 32.94 6.67
CA ALA A 720 -13.92 33.19 7.58
C ALA A 720 -14.37 33.15 9.04
N ALA A 721 -15.49 33.82 9.35
CA ALA A 721 -16.10 33.80 10.67
C ALA A 721 -16.54 32.40 11.10
N CYS A 722 -17.16 31.64 10.17
CA CYS A 722 -17.52 30.25 10.41
C CYS A 722 -16.29 29.35 10.72
N LEU A 723 -15.24 29.48 9.92
CA LEU A 723 -14.01 28.70 10.10
C LEU A 723 -13.30 29.08 11.41
N SER A 724 -13.32 30.36 11.80
CA SER A 724 -12.81 30.81 13.10
C SER A 724 -13.63 30.26 14.26
N SER A 725 -14.96 30.23 14.14
CA SER A 725 -15.84 29.63 15.15
C SER A 725 -15.63 28.09 15.26
N VAL A 726 -15.43 27.41 14.14
CA VAL A 726 -15.09 25.98 14.13
C VAL A 726 -13.71 25.73 14.78
N ASP A 727 -12.69 26.55 14.47
CA ASP A 727 -11.35 26.44 15.10
C ASP A 727 -11.43 26.70 16.61
N ALA A 728 -12.21 27.72 17.05
CA ALA A 728 -12.45 27.99 18.47
C ALA A 728 -13.14 26.80 19.17
N TRP A 729 -14.19 26.25 18.56
CA TRP A 729 -14.87 25.06 19.10
C TRP A 729 -13.91 23.85 19.16
N MET A 730 -13.10 23.64 18.12
CA MET A 730 -12.09 22.58 18.14
C MET A 730 -11.12 22.77 19.30
N ALA A 731 -10.62 23.98 19.52
CA ALA A 731 -9.71 24.30 20.63
C ALA A 731 -10.35 24.03 22.00
N GLN A 732 -11.61 24.43 22.23
CA GLN A 732 -12.36 24.13 23.45
C GLN A 732 -12.50 22.63 23.71
N ASN A 733 -12.54 21.83 22.64
CA ASN A 733 -12.62 20.37 22.71
C ASN A 733 -11.24 19.67 22.58
N GLY A 734 -10.13 20.38 22.82
CA GLY A 734 -8.77 19.81 22.75
C GLY A 734 -8.33 19.38 21.35
N LEU A 735 -9.00 19.82 20.31
CA LEU A 735 -8.68 19.56 18.91
C LEU A 735 -8.06 20.79 18.25
N LYS A 736 -7.33 20.58 17.14
CA LYS A 736 -6.73 21.69 16.39
C LYS A 736 -6.94 21.53 14.90
N MET A 737 -7.47 22.58 14.26
CA MET A 737 -7.55 22.67 12.82
C MET A 737 -6.14 22.80 12.21
N ASN A 738 -5.87 22.04 11.15
CA ASN A 738 -4.62 22.13 10.41
C ASN A 738 -4.77 23.11 9.24
N GLN A 739 -4.49 24.39 9.51
CA GLN A 739 -4.65 25.45 8.53
C GLN A 739 -3.80 25.22 7.27
N CYS A 740 -2.57 24.70 7.42
CA CYS A 740 -1.67 24.45 6.28
C CYS A 740 -2.19 23.38 5.30
N LYS A 741 -3.07 22.49 5.75
CA LYS A 741 -3.68 21.45 4.91
C LYS A 741 -5.13 21.73 4.54
N THR A 742 -5.76 22.69 5.20
CA THR A 742 -7.12 23.13 4.87
C THR A 742 -7.11 23.74 3.47
N GLN A 743 -8.02 23.30 2.62
CA GLN A 743 -8.12 23.75 1.23
C GLN A 743 -9.45 24.46 1.00
N VAL A 744 -9.41 25.54 0.23
CA VAL A 744 -10.59 26.33 -0.15
C VAL A 744 -10.64 26.42 -1.67
N LEU A 745 -11.75 25.91 -2.26
CA LEU A 745 -11.95 25.84 -3.70
C LEU A 745 -13.21 26.61 -4.09
N PRO A 746 -13.11 27.74 -4.80
CA PRO A 746 -14.24 28.39 -5.46
C PRO A 746 -14.75 27.50 -6.60
N ILE A 747 -16.06 27.31 -6.70
CA ILE A 747 -16.72 26.45 -7.67
C ILE A 747 -17.87 27.16 -8.36
N GLY A 748 -17.94 27.05 -9.70
CA GLY A 748 -19.02 27.58 -10.50
C GLY A 748 -18.77 27.36 -11.99
N THR A 749 -19.67 27.87 -12.83
CA THR A 749 -19.40 27.94 -14.27
C THR A 749 -18.25 28.92 -14.53
N TRP A 750 -17.64 28.86 -15.72
CA TRP A 750 -16.55 29.79 -16.06
C TRP A 750 -16.99 31.26 -15.90
N GLN A 751 -18.22 31.58 -16.32
CA GLN A 751 -18.79 32.92 -16.19
C GLN A 751 -18.97 33.38 -14.73
N GLN A 752 -19.31 32.45 -13.84
CA GLN A 752 -19.46 32.75 -12.40
C GLN A 752 -18.09 32.92 -11.73
N THR A 753 -17.14 32.05 -12.02
CA THR A 753 -15.82 32.07 -11.40
C THR A 753 -14.92 33.19 -11.95
N SER A 754 -15.16 33.69 -13.17
CA SER A 754 -14.42 34.82 -13.72
C SER A 754 -14.82 36.16 -13.09
N GLN A 755 -15.94 36.23 -12.37
CA GLN A 755 -16.38 37.41 -11.63
C GLN A 755 -15.78 37.48 -10.23
N ILE A 756 -15.08 36.45 -9.79
CA ILE A 756 -14.48 36.40 -8.46
C ILE A 756 -13.08 37.03 -8.53
N SER A 757 -12.93 38.19 -7.80
CA SER A 757 -11.68 38.96 -7.73
C SER A 757 -10.77 38.49 -6.58
N LEU A 758 -11.32 37.89 -5.52
CA LEU A 758 -10.56 37.46 -4.35
C LEU A 758 -9.76 36.17 -4.66
N ASN A 759 -8.56 36.11 -4.06
CA ASN A 759 -7.66 34.95 -4.20
C ASN A 759 -7.39 34.20 -2.89
N SER A 760 -7.88 34.70 -1.76
CA SER A 760 -7.66 34.12 -0.43
C SER A 760 -8.77 34.47 0.54
N ILE A 761 -8.84 33.74 1.64
CA ILE A 761 -9.65 33.99 2.82
C ILE A 761 -8.71 34.10 4.01
N ARG A 762 -8.86 35.13 4.83
CA ARG A 762 -8.09 35.31 6.05
C ARG A 762 -8.82 34.68 7.24
N ILE A 763 -8.16 33.73 7.90
CA ILE A 763 -8.66 33.09 9.11
C ILE A 763 -7.68 33.39 10.23
N ASN A 764 -8.14 34.10 11.26
CA ASN A 764 -7.27 34.58 12.33
C ASN A 764 -6.09 35.38 11.71
N ASN A 765 -4.84 34.84 11.86
CA ASN A 765 -3.64 35.50 11.32
C ASN A 765 -3.05 34.75 10.09
N THR A 766 -3.82 33.87 9.44
CA THR A 766 -3.33 33.04 8.32
C THR A 766 -4.20 33.26 7.08
N ASP A 767 -3.56 33.54 5.94
CA ASP A 767 -4.22 33.63 4.65
C ASP A 767 -4.30 32.25 3.99
N LEU A 768 -5.53 31.78 3.73
CA LEU A 768 -5.79 30.55 2.96
C LEU A 768 -6.04 30.91 1.50
N TYR A 769 -5.09 30.61 0.64
CA TYR A 769 -5.20 30.86 -0.78
C TYR A 769 -6.15 29.88 -1.46
N PHE A 770 -6.92 30.38 -2.44
CA PHE A 770 -7.82 29.55 -3.21
C PHE A 770 -7.06 28.59 -4.09
N CYS A 771 -7.47 27.33 -4.07
CA CYS A 771 -6.90 26.28 -4.91
C CYS A 771 -7.59 26.26 -6.29
N SER A 772 -6.86 25.89 -7.34
CA SER A 772 -7.45 25.60 -8.66
C SER A 772 -8.12 24.22 -8.72
N SER A 773 -7.68 23.30 -7.88
CA SER A 773 -8.24 21.98 -7.68
C SER A 773 -7.99 21.49 -6.25
N ALA A 774 -8.86 20.65 -5.73
CA ALA A 774 -8.76 20.09 -4.40
C ALA A 774 -9.10 18.59 -4.42
N THR A 775 -8.41 17.80 -3.57
CA THR A 775 -8.67 16.35 -3.46
C THR A 775 -9.57 16.08 -2.28
N ASN A 776 -10.77 15.57 -2.54
CA ASN A 776 -11.78 15.22 -1.56
C ASN A 776 -12.05 13.71 -1.64
N LEU A 777 -11.83 12.97 -0.55
CA LEU A 777 -12.02 11.51 -0.46
C LEU A 777 -11.39 10.73 -1.64
N GLY A 778 -10.24 11.19 -2.12
CA GLY A 778 -9.56 10.57 -3.27
C GLY A 778 -10.07 10.95 -4.65
N PHE A 779 -11.07 11.86 -4.74
CA PHE A 779 -11.58 12.44 -5.98
C PHE A 779 -11.08 13.88 -6.13
N ILE A 780 -10.60 14.28 -7.31
CA ILE A 780 -10.07 15.62 -7.56
C ILE A 780 -11.17 16.48 -8.16
N PHE A 781 -11.56 17.53 -7.46
CA PHE A 781 -12.47 18.57 -7.93
C PHE A 781 -11.69 19.73 -8.56
N ASP A 782 -12.17 20.27 -9.63
CA ASP A 782 -11.72 21.49 -10.26
C ASP A 782 -12.79 22.60 -10.12
N LYS A 783 -12.36 23.86 -10.23
CA LYS A 783 -13.24 25.04 -10.04
C LYS A 783 -14.48 25.07 -10.94
N ASN A 784 -14.44 24.39 -12.09
CA ASN A 784 -15.56 24.38 -13.03
C ASN A 784 -16.36 23.06 -12.99
N MET A 785 -16.05 22.17 -12.06
CA MET A 785 -16.67 20.82 -11.97
C MET A 785 -16.59 20.03 -13.28
N SER A 786 -15.54 20.25 -14.08
CA SER A 786 -15.35 19.59 -15.37
C SER A 786 -14.92 18.13 -15.21
N MET A 787 -14.34 17.78 -14.06
CA MET A 787 -13.71 16.48 -13.71
C MET A 787 -12.45 16.21 -14.55
N HIS A 788 -11.97 17.15 -15.34
CA HIS A 788 -10.82 17.02 -16.23
C HIS A 788 -9.55 16.61 -15.46
N ALA A 789 -9.24 17.32 -14.36
CA ALA A 789 -8.06 17.04 -13.54
C ALA A 789 -8.08 15.61 -12.98
N HIS A 790 -9.24 15.13 -12.50
CA HIS A 790 -9.39 13.78 -11.99
C HIS A 790 -9.26 12.71 -13.08
N ILE A 791 -9.91 12.90 -14.23
CA ILE A 791 -9.84 11.96 -15.36
C ILE A 791 -8.41 11.84 -15.89
N ARG A 792 -7.69 12.95 -16.01
CA ARG A 792 -6.28 12.94 -16.41
C ARG A 792 -5.40 12.18 -15.42
N HIS A 793 -5.56 12.44 -14.13
CA HIS A 793 -4.88 11.69 -13.07
C HIS A 793 -5.19 10.18 -13.15
N LEU A 794 -6.46 9.84 -13.35
CA LEU A 794 -6.92 8.45 -13.45
C LEU A 794 -6.33 7.74 -14.66
N VAL A 795 -6.35 8.38 -15.84
CA VAL A 795 -5.75 7.86 -17.08
C VAL A 795 -4.25 7.63 -16.92
N HIS A 796 -3.53 8.59 -16.30
CA HIS A 796 -2.10 8.47 -16.03
C HIS A 796 -1.82 7.27 -15.10
N SER A 797 -2.54 7.18 -13.97
CA SER A 797 -2.40 6.11 -13.00
C SER A 797 -2.68 4.73 -13.61
N CYS A 798 -3.79 4.59 -14.36
CA CYS A 798 -4.14 3.33 -15.02
C CYS A 798 -3.14 2.95 -16.12
N THR A 799 -2.63 3.93 -16.88
CA THR A 799 -1.62 3.68 -17.93
C THR A 799 -0.32 3.16 -17.33
N SER A 800 0.12 3.71 -16.21
CA SER A 800 1.27 3.22 -15.46
C SER A 800 1.08 1.76 -15.02
N GLN A 801 -0.11 1.41 -14.51
CA GLN A 801 -0.43 0.03 -14.14
C GLN A 801 -0.43 -0.92 -15.36
N LEU A 802 -1.02 -0.49 -16.47
CA LEU A 802 -1.04 -1.28 -17.71
C LEU A 802 0.36 -1.53 -18.27
N ARG A 803 1.26 -0.53 -18.18
CA ARG A 803 2.68 -0.72 -18.54
C ARG A 803 3.32 -1.81 -17.70
N MET A 804 3.11 -1.78 -16.38
CA MET A 804 3.64 -2.82 -15.48
C MET A 804 3.08 -4.19 -15.80
N LEU A 805 1.75 -4.32 -16.01
CA LEU A 805 1.12 -5.59 -16.35
C LEU A 805 1.60 -6.14 -17.70
N ARG A 806 1.87 -5.28 -18.67
CA ARG A 806 2.39 -5.67 -19.99
C ARG A 806 3.73 -6.41 -19.89
N LEU A 807 4.57 -6.02 -18.97
CA LEU A 807 5.92 -6.57 -18.81
C LEU A 807 5.91 -7.92 -18.11
N VAL A 808 5.02 -8.09 -17.14
CA VAL A 808 4.84 -9.39 -16.47
C VAL A 808 3.90 -10.33 -17.24
N LYS A 809 3.27 -9.88 -18.33
CA LYS A 809 2.30 -10.66 -19.13
C LYS A 809 2.84 -12.04 -19.51
N LYS A 810 4.12 -12.13 -19.93
CA LYS A 810 4.76 -13.38 -20.35
C LYS A 810 4.79 -14.44 -19.22
N SER A 811 4.78 -13.98 -17.98
CA SER A 811 4.84 -14.83 -16.77
C SER A 811 3.46 -15.12 -16.17
N LEU A 812 2.37 -14.70 -16.83
CA LEU A 812 1.01 -14.79 -16.30
C LEU A 812 0.08 -15.56 -17.25
N THR A 813 -0.84 -16.33 -16.67
CA THR A 813 -1.95 -16.89 -17.45
C THR A 813 -2.97 -15.80 -17.79
N ARG A 814 -3.76 -15.98 -18.86
CA ARG A 814 -4.82 -15.05 -19.26
C ARG A 814 -5.80 -14.75 -18.12
N GLY A 815 -6.25 -15.77 -17.39
CA GLY A 815 -7.18 -15.57 -16.24
C GLY A 815 -6.55 -14.78 -15.10
N THR A 816 -5.26 -15.01 -14.82
CA THR A 816 -4.50 -14.25 -13.82
C THR A 816 -4.34 -12.79 -14.23
N LEU A 817 -3.99 -12.53 -15.50
CA LEU A 817 -3.86 -11.19 -16.04
C LEU A 817 -5.19 -10.44 -15.99
N THR A 818 -6.32 -11.10 -16.33
CA THR A 818 -7.68 -10.54 -16.21
C THR A 818 -7.98 -10.13 -14.76
N SER A 819 -7.66 -10.97 -13.77
CA SER A 819 -7.87 -10.65 -12.35
C SER A 819 -7.04 -9.44 -11.91
N LEU A 820 -5.81 -9.31 -12.41
CA LEU A 820 -4.95 -8.16 -12.13
C LEU A 820 -5.47 -6.88 -12.77
N VAL A 821 -5.95 -6.94 -14.01
CA VAL A 821 -6.59 -5.80 -14.66
C VAL A 821 -7.83 -5.34 -13.90
N HIS A 822 -8.67 -6.25 -13.40
CA HIS A 822 -9.78 -5.90 -12.54
C HIS A 822 -9.32 -5.18 -11.27
N SER A 823 -8.29 -5.69 -10.61
CA SER A 823 -7.78 -5.13 -9.34
C SER A 823 -7.10 -3.77 -9.49
N PHE A 824 -6.41 -3.50 -10.59
CA PHE A 824 -5.56 -2.31 -10.74
C PHE A 824 -6.08 -1.26 -11.72
N VAL A 825 -6.92 -1.65 -12.65
CA VAL A 825 -7.46 -0.74 -13.66
C VAL A 825 -8.95 -0.53 -13.43
N HIS A 826 -9.76 -1.59 -13.46
CA HIS A 826 -11.22 -1.45 -13.32
C HIS A 826 -11.61 -0.92 -11.94
N SER A 827 -10.94 -1.33 -10.86
CA SER A 827 -11.22 -0.79 -9.52
C SER A 827 -11.07 0.73 -9.45
N ARG A 828 -10.12 1.30 -10.22
CA ARG A 828 -9.94 2.74 -10.33
C ARG A 828 -10.97 3.40 -11.25
N LEU A 829 -11.27 2.78 -12.39
CA LEU A 829 -12.29 3.28 -13.31
C LEU A 829 -13.70 3.27 -12.70
N ASP A 830 -13.97 2.38 -11.74
CA ASP A 830 -15.27 2.24 -11.08
C ASP A 830 -15.38 3.04 -9.78
N TYR A 831 -14.26 3.59 -9.27
CA TYR A 831 -14.28 4.39 -8.06
C TYR A 831 -15.00 5.71 -8.30
N CYS A 832 -16.12 5.92 -7.61
CA CYS A 832 -16.98 7.11 -7.73
C CYS A 832 -17.37 7.48 -9.18
N ASN A 833 -17.51 6.48 -10.06
CA ASN A 833 -17.76 6.72 -11.49
C ASN A 833 -19.17 7.27 -11.79
N SER A 834 -20.10 7.21 -10.84
CA SER A 834 -21.39 7.90 -10.95
C SER A 834 -21.25 9.42 -11.12
N LEU A 835 -20.18 10.02 -10.61
CA LEU A 835 -19.85 11.44 -10.75
C LEU A 835 -19.45 11.84 -12.18
N PHE A 836 -19.13 10.88 -13.05
CA PHE A 836 -18.81 11.13 -14.46
C PHE A 836 -20.04 11.21 -15.36
N TYR A 837 -21.26 11.07 -14.83
CA TYR A 837 -22.46 11.26 -15.63
C TYR A 837 -22.54 12.69 -16.17
N GLY A 838 -22.83 12.83 -17.47
CA GLY A 838 -22.92 14.13 -18.14
C GLY A 838 -21.60 14.86 -18.38
N VAL A 839 -20.46 14.22 -18.10
CA VAL A 839 -19.13 14.72 -18.51
C VAL A 839 -18.99 14.63 -20.03
N SER A 840 -18.12 15.44 -20.63
CA SER A 840 -17.94 15.51 -22.08
C SER A 840 -17.56 14.16 -22.70
N ASN A 841 -18.00 13.92 -23.93
CA ASN A 841 -17.69 12.67 -24.63
C ASN A 841 -16.17 12.48 -24.83
N ASN A 842 -15.40 13.57 -24.98
CA ASN A 842 -13.95 13.51 -25.10
C ASN A 842 -13.31 12.95 -23.82
N GLU A 843 -13.77 13.35 -22.64
CA GLU A 843 -13.28 12.83 -21.37
C GLU A 843 -13.65 11.35 -21.17
N ILE A 844 -14.87 10.97 -21.53
CA ILE A 844 -15.29 9.55 -21.49
C ILE A 844 -14.46 8.72 -22.47
N ALA A 845 -14.14 9.24 -23.65
CA ALA A 845 -13.29 8.57 -24.63
C ALA A 845 -11.86 8.30 -24.09
N LEU A 846 -11.32 9.20 -23.27
CA LEU A 846 -10.02 8.98 -22.60
C LEU A 846 -10.09 7.77 -21.66
N LEU A 847 -11.13 7.67 -20.83
CA LEU A 847 -11.33 6.52 -19.93
C LEU A 847 -11.58 5.23 -20.74
N GLN A 848 -12.38 5.31 -21.82
CA GLN A 848 -12.62 4.17 -22.71
C GLN A 848 -11.33 3.68 -23.37
N SER A 849 -10.43 4.58 -23.75
CA SER A 849 -9.14 4.21 -24.32
C SER A 849 -8.27 3.40 -23.34
N VAL A 850 -8.33 3.69 -22.04
CA VAL A 850 -7.67 2.90 -20.99
C VAL A 850 -8.26 1.49 -20.93
N GLN A 851 -9.60 1.37 -20.92
CA GLN A 851 -10.27 0.07 -20.92
C GLN A 851 -9.94 -0.74 -22.17
N ASN A 852 -9.90 -0.09 -23.34
CA ASN A 852 -9.55 -0.74 -24.61
C ASN A 852 -8.11 -1.27 -24.59
N ARG A 853 -7.16 -0.48 -24.08
CA ARG A 853 -5.77 -0.95 -23.89
C ARG A 853 -5.66 -2.11 -22.93
N ALA A 854 -6.47 -2.12 -21.87
CA ALA A 854 -6.52 -3.24 -20.92
C ALA A 854 -7.08 -4.51 -21.58
N ALA A 855 -8.13 -4.42 -22.38
CA ALA A 855 -8.71 -5.53 -23.13
C ALA A 855 -7.70 -6.11 -24.15
N LYS A 856 -7.05 -5.24 -24.95
CA LYS A 856 -6.00 -5.65 -25.90
C LYS A 856 -4.79 -6.31 -25.19
N LEU A 857 -4.43 -5.86 -24.00
CA LEU A 857 -3.38 -6.48 -23.21
C LEU A 857 -3.72 -7.94 -22.88
N ILE A 858 -4.98 -8.24 -22.54
CA ILE A 858 -5.42 -9.60 -22.19
C ILE A 858 -5.54 -10.48 -23.44
N SER A 859 -6.20 -9.99 -24.51
CA SER A 859 -6.41 -10.77 -25.73
C SER A 859 -5.13 -10.98 -26.55
N GLY A 860 -4.14 -10.11 -26.40
CA GLY A 860 -2.94 -10.09 -27.24
C GLY A 860 -3.15 -9.33 -28.55
N GLY A 861 -4.27 -8.64 -28.70
CA GLY A 861 -4.63 -7.90 -29.93
C GLY A 861 -3.65 -6.78 -30.28
N LEU A 862 -3.59 -6.47 -31.57
CA LEU A 862 -2.76 -5.40 -32.12
C LEU A 862 -3.37 -4.02 -31.88
N ARG A 863 -2.61 -2.96 -32.19
CA ARG A 863 -3.02 -1.57 -31.97
C ARG A 863 -4.35 -1.21 -32.66
N TYR A 864 -4.59 -1.76 -33.83
CA TYR A 864 -5.74 -1.40 -34.69
C TYR A 864 -6.93 -2.36 -34.58
N ASP A 865 -6.82 -3.46 -33.82
CA ASP A 865 -7.92 -4.42 -33.71
C ASP A 865 -9.17 -3.80 -33.05
N HIS A 866 -10.34 -4.21 -33.54
CA HIS A 866 -11.61 -3.85 -32.91
C HIS A 866 -11.74 -4.47 -31.52
N VAL A 867 -12.08 -3.65 -30.53
CA VAL A 867 -12.08 -4.07 -29.12
C VAL A 867 -13.46 -4.55 -28.67
N SER A 868 -14.54 -4.16 -29.35
CA SER A 868 -15.91 -4.51 -28.95
C SER A 868 -16.15 -6.02 -28.77
N PRO A 869 -15.66 -6.90 -29.64
CA PRO A 869 -15.79 -8.35 -29.44
C PRO A 869 -15.07 -8.82 -28.18
N VAL A 870 -13.88 -8.28 -27.93
CA VAL A 870 -13.07 -8.63 -26.75
C VAL A 870 -13.75 -8.16 -25.45
N LEU A 871 -14.36 -6.99 -25.44
CA LEU A 871 -15.13 -6.50 -24.29
C LEU A 871 -16.34 -7.41 -24.01
N LYS A 872 -17.04 -7.87 -25.05
CA LYS A 872 -18.14 -8.84 -24.92
C LYS A 872 -17.66 -10.17 -24.37
N GLU A 873 -16.58 -10.72 -24.90
CA GLU A 873 -15.96 -11.97 -24.43
C GLU A 873 -15.53 -11.87 -22.95
N LEU A 874 -14.96 -10.74 -22.55
CA LEU A 874 -14.55 -10.48 -21.17
C LEU A 874 -15.71 -10.09 -20.25
N HIS A 875 -16.93 -9.96 -20.77
CA HIS A 875 -18.10 -9.44 -20.06
C HIS A 875 -17.87 -8.05 -19.44
N TRP A 876 -17.21 -7.16 -20.17
CA TRP A 876 -16.91 -5.80 -19.74
C TRP A 876 -17.81 -4.77 -20.40
N LEU A 877 -18.69 -4.16 -19.62
CA LEU A 877 -19.45 -3.01 -20.09
C LEU A 877 -18.51 -1.86 -20.48
N PRO A 878 -18.75 -1.15 -21.59
CA PRO A 878 -18.07 0.10 -21.92
C PRO A 878 -18.20 1.13 -20.79
N VAL A 879 -17.25 2.06 -20.68
CA VAL A 879 -17.18 3.03 -19.57
C VAL A 879 -18.49 3.82 -19.43
N SER A 880 -19.08 4.30 -20.50
CA SER A 880 -20.38 5.01 -20.47
C SER A 880 -21.50 4.14 -19.87
N LYS A 881 -21.56 2.87 -20.24
CA LYS A 881 -22.56 1.92 -19.71
C LYS A 881 -22.26 1.53 -18.25
N ARG A 882 -20.98 1.52 -17.82
CA ARG A 882 -20.60 1.30 -16.41
C ARG A 882 -21.08 2.44 -15.52
N ILE A 883 -21.05 3.68 -16.00
CA ILE A 883 -21.57 4.86 -15.28
C ILE A 883 -23.09 4.71 -15.09
N ILE A 884 -23.80 4.39 -16.17
CA ILE A 884 -25.26 4.14 -16.14
C ILE A 884 -25.59 2.98 -15.20
N PHE A 885 -24.86 1.86 -15.30
CA PHE A 885 -25.01 0.71 -14.40
C PHE A 885 -24.91 1.12 -12.93
N LYS A 886 -23.89 1.93 -12.59
CA LYS A 886 -23.68 2.39 -11.21
C LYS A 886 -24.83 3.26 -10.72
N ILE A 887 -25.30 4.21 -11.53
CA ILE A 887 -26.45 5.08 -11.20
C ILE A 887 -27.70 4.23 -10.96
N CYS A 888 -28.01 3.28 -11.86
CA CYS A 888 -29.14 2.38 -11.69
C CYS A 888 -29.07 1.56 -10.41
N VAL A 889 -27.88 1.06 -10.05
CA VAL A 889 -27.68 0.31 -8.80
C VAL A 889 -27.87 1.21 -7.58
N LEU A 890 -27.42 2.46 -7.62
CA LEU A 890 -27.65 3.43 -6.54
C LEU A 890 -29.14 3.77 -6.42
N MET A 891 -29.83 3.99 -7.55
CA MET A 891 -31.27 4.21 -7.60
C MET A 891 -32.05 3.03 -7.00
N PHE A 892 -31.76 1.80 -7.42
CA PHE A 892 -32.37 0.60 -6.87
C PHE A 892 -32.19 0.53 -5.34
N LYS A 893 -30.97 0.79 -4.86
CA LYS A 893 -30.68 0.82 -3.43
C LYS A 893 -31.46 1.90 -2.71
N SER A 894 -31.56 3.10 -3.28
CA SER A 894 -32.32 4.21 -2.70
C SER A 894 -33.80 3.88 -2.57
N LEU A 895 -34.40 3.28 -3.60
CA LEU A 895 -35.82 2.88 -3.60
C LEU A 895 -36.13 1.73 -2.63
N LYS A 896 -35.10 0.91 -2.28
CA LYS A 896 -35.21 -0.20 -1.34
C LYS A 896 -34.75 0.15 0.09
N GLY A 897 -34.45 1.40 0.41
CA GLY A 897 -33.95 1.81 1.72
C GLY A 897 -32.54 1.29 2.03
N LEU A 898 -31.78 0.84 1.03
CA LEU A 898 -30.41 0.33 1.14
C LEU A 898 -29.35 1.38 0.81
N ALA A 899 -29.71 2.65 0.83
CA ALA A 899 -28.85 3.81 0.59
C ALA A 899 -29.03 4.82 1.72
N PRO A 900 -28.13 5.81 1.88
CA PRO A 900 -28.28 6.89 2.83
C PRO A 900 -29.58 7.68 2.62
N GLU A 901 -30.14 8.19 3.71
CA GLU A 901 -31.39 8.93 3.69
C GLU A 901 -31.37 10.12 2.72
N TYR A 902 -30.27 10.87 2.67
CA TYR A 902 -30.10 12.00 1.76
C TYR A 902 -30.14 11.63 0.27
N LEU A 903 -29.88 10.36 -0.11
CA LEU A 903 -30.11 9.88 -1.48
C LEU A 903 -31.54 9.36 -1.67
N VAL A 904 -32.14 8.76 -0.67
CA VAL A 904 -33.54 8.30 -0.70
C VAL A 904 -34.48 9.47 -0.93
N GLU A 905 -34.26 10.59 -0.23
CA GLU A 905 -35.08 11.81 -0.36
C GLU A 905 -35.04 12.44 -1.76
N LYS A 906 -33.96 12.20 -2.52
CA LYS A 906 -33.84 12.65 -3.91
C LYS A 906 -34.65 11.81 -4.90
N CYS A 907 -35.16 10.64 -4.47
CA CYS A 907 -35.88 9.68 -5.29
C CYS A 907 -37.39 9.77 -5.05
N LYS A 908 -38.02 10.88 -5.47
CA LYS A 908 -39.45 11.11 -5.25
C LYS A 908 -40.27 10.37 -6.33
N ARG A 909 -41.27 9.59 -5.90
CA ARG A 909 -42.25 8.93 -6.81
C ARG A 909 -43.27 9.94 -7.26
N LYS A 910 -43.73 9.84 -8.51
CA LYS A 910 -44.80 10.71 -9.05
C LYS A 910 -46.11 10.51 -8.29
N ASN A 911 -46.45 9.29 -7.91
CA ASN A 911 -47.68 8.94 -7.17
C ASN A 911 -47.75 9.54 -5.76
N ALA A 912 -46.59 9.95 -5.19
CA ALA A 912 -46.52 10.62 -3.88
C ALA A 912 -46.79 12.14 -3.94
N MET A 913 -46.93 12.70 -5.13
CA MET A 913 -47.29 14.11 -5.30
C MET A 913 -48.80 14.20 -5.58
N SER A 914 -49.50 14.96 -4.74
CA SER A 914 -50.91 15.32 -4.94
C SER A 914 -51.01 16.24 -6.17
N LEU A 915 -50.94 15.67 -7.37
CA LEU A 915 -51.20 16.39 -8.62
C LEU A 915 -52.70 16.44 -8.87
N PRO A 916 -53.24 17.59 -9.31
CA PRO A 916 -54.69 17.76 -9.50
C PRO A 916 -55.29 16.92 -10.65
N TYR A 917 -54.47 16.19 -11.40
CA TYR A 917 -54.86 15.32 -12.48
C TYR A 917 -54.17 13.95 -12.44
N ASN A 918 -54.92 12.85 -12.51
CA ASN A 918 -54.41 11.50 -12.70
C ASN A 918 -53.92 11.32 -14.13
N LEU A 919 -52.64 11.37 -14.37
CA LEU A 919 -52.03 11.07 -15.66
C LEU A 919 -51.85 9.55 -15.79
N ARG A 920 -52.06 8.99 -17.01
CA ARG A 920 -51.78 7.55 -17.31
C ARG A 920 -50.34 7.11 -16.96
N SER A 921 -49.43 8.05 -16.81
CA SER A 921 -48.04 7.80 -16.35
C SER A 921 -47.92 7.56 -14.86
N ASN A 922 -48.97 7.79 -14.05
CA ASN A 922 -48.97 7.54 -12.60
C ASN A 922 -48.99 6.03 -12.29
N ASP A 923 -49.55 5.22 -13.18
CA ASP A 923 -49.65 3.76 -13.01
C ASP A 923 -48.31 3.03 -13.30
N LEU A 924 -47.31 3.72 -13.84
CA LEU A 924 -46.04 3.11 -14.29
C LEU A 924 -44.90 3.22 -13.30
N ASP A 925 -45.13 3.63 -12.06
CA ASP A 925 -44.12 3.79 -10.98
C ASP A 925 -42.88 4.64 -11.41
N PHE A 926 -43.16 5.73 -12.17
CA PHE A 926 -42.10 6.67 -12.57
C PHE A 926 -41.71 7.61 -11.45
N LEU A 927 -40.43 8.02 -11.49
CA LEU A 927 -39.84 8.99 -10.56
C LEU A 927 -39.98 10.40 -11.15
N VAL A 928 -40.06 11.39 -10.26
CA VAL A 928 -40.04 12.81 -10.65
C VAL A 928 -38.62 13.17 -11.10
N VAL A 929 -38.50 13.72 -12.32
CA VAL A 929 -37.23 14.27 -12.82
C VAL A 929 -37.33 15.79 -12.71
N PRO A 930 -36.55 16.42 -11.82
CA PRO A 930 -36.51 17.88 -11.69
C PRO A 930 -36.05 18.54 -12.98
N VAL A 931 -36.66 19.68 -13.32
CA VAL A 931 -36.24 20.50 -14.45
C VAL A 931 -34.98 21.27 -14.11
N THR A 932 -34.00 21.29 -15.01
CA THR A 932 -32.73 22.01 -14.86
C THR A 932 -32.57 23.07 -15.92
N ARG A 933 -31.91 24.17 -15.56
CA ARG A 933 -31.66 25.31 -16.46
C ARG A 933 -30.37 25.13 -17.28
N LEU A 934 -29.36 24.49 -16.66
CA LEU A 934 -28.04 24.32 -17.24
C LEU A 934 -27.69 22.83 -17.39
N LYS A 935 -26.84 22.53 -18.35
CA LYS A 935 -26.34 21.15 -18.55
C LYS A 935 -25.62 20.61 -17.30
N ILE A 936 -25.02 21.48 -16.48
CA ILE A 936 -24.36 21.07 -15.24
C ILE A 936 -25.38 20.55 -14.21
N GLY A 937 -26.58 21.19 -14.12
CA GLY A 937 -27.65 20.73 -13.24
C GLY A 937 -28.14 19.31 -13.58
N SER A 938 -28.18 18.93 -14.86
CA SER A 938 -28.59 17.57 -15.27
C SER A 938 -27.64 16.46 -14.77
N ARG A 939 -26.43 16.81 -14.27
CA ARG A 939 -25.47 15.87 -13.68
C ARG A 939 -25.81 15.52 -12.23
N ASP A 940 -26.66 16.31 -11.57
CA ASP A 940 -27.10 16.02 -10.21
C ASP A 940 -27.76 14.64 -10.14
N PHE A 941 -27.44 13.86 -9.10
CA PHE A 941 -28.08 12.57 -8.88
C PHE A 941 -29.59 12.66 -8.72
N ALA A 942 -30.10 13.76 -8.17
CA ALA A 942 -31.55 14.03 -8.06
C ALA A 942 -32.24 14.11 -9.44
N VAL A 943 -31.49 14.42 -10.49
CA VAL A 943 -31.99 14.55 -11.89
C VAL A 943 -31.58 13.33 -12.70
N SER A 944 -30.31 13.01 -12.74
CA SER A 944 -29.71 11.92 -13.51
C SER A 944 -30.23 10.55 -13.08
N GLY A 945 -30.38 10.33 -11.77
CA GLY A 945 -30.89 9.09 -11.22
C GLY A 945 -32.29 8.74 -11.70
N PRO A 946 -33.31 9.59 -11.43
CA PRO A 946 -34.65 9.40 -11.92
C PRO A 946 -34.77 9.34 -13.45
N ALA A 947 -33.99 10.17 -14.17
CA ALA A 947 -33.99 10.16 -15.64
C ALA A 947 -33.52 8.82 -16.21
N VAL A 948 -32.39 8.30 -15.70
CA VAL A 948 -31.87 6.99 -16.12
C VAL A 948 -32.79 5.85 -15.67
N TRP A 949 -33.34 5.91 -14.44
CA TRP A 949 -34.29 4.91 -13.94
C TRP A 949 -35.56 4.80 -14.76
N ASN A 950 -36.18 5.93 -15.09
CA ASN A 950 -37.40 5.98 -15.91
C ASN A 950 -37.17 5.44 -17.31
N GLY A 951 -35.95 5.54 -17.85
CA GLY A 951 -35.55 4.96 -19.13
C GLY A 951 -35.34 3.44 -19.12
N LEU A 952 -35.39 2.78 -17.97
CA LEU A 952 -35.24 1.33 -17.87
C LEU A 952 -36.56 0.64 -18.29
N PRO A 953 -36.49 -0.54 -18.92
CA PRO A 953 -37.68 -1.33 -19.21
C PRO A 953 -38.36 -1.79 -17.90
N TYR A 954 -39.68 -2.05 -17.99
CA TYR A 954 -40.52 -2.38 -16.83
C TYR A 954 -40.03 -3.55 -16.01
N PHE A 955 -39.49 -4.61 -16.64
CA PHE A 955 -38.99 -5.78 -15.94
C PHE A 955 -37.83 -5.48 -15.01
N LEU A 956 -37.02 -4.45 -15.30
CA LEU A 956 -35.92 -3.99 -14.44
C LEU A 956 -36.39 -3.07 -13.30
N ARG A 957 -37.57 -2.48 -13.42
CA ARG A 957 -38.16 -1.61 -12.39
C ARG A 957 -39.07 -2.36 -11.42
N ASN A 958 -39.22 -3.68 -11.61
CA ASN A 958 -40.03 -4.51 -10.73
C ASN A 958 -39.54 -4.44 -9.27
N PRO A 959 -40.43 -4.07 -8.32
CA PRO A 959 -40.10 -3.96 -6.93
C PRO A 959 -39.70 -5.30 -6.27
N ASP A 960 -40.06 -6.46 -6.83
CA ASP A 960 -39.79 -7.77 -6.21
C ASP A 960 -38.38 -8.28 -6.52
N LEU A 961 -37.62 -7.60 -7.37
CA LEU A 961 -36.26 -8.00 -7.70
C LEU A 961 -35.32 -7.91 -6.49
N SER A 962 -34.52 -8.96 -6.30
CA SER A 962 -33.37 -8.87 -5.40
C SER A 962 -32.25 -8.04 -6.03
N LEU A 963 -31.40 -7.42 -5.21
CA LEU A 963 -30.27 -6.62 -5.69
C LEU A 963 -29.31 -7.43 -6.59
N LEU A 964 -29.12 -8.71 -6.31
CA LEU A 964 -28.26 -9.58 -7.12
C LEU A 964 -28.87 -9.84 -8.50
N ARG A 965 -30.16 -10.15 -8.54
CA ARG A 965 -30.89 -10.39 -9.78
C ARG A 965 -30.96 -9.12 -10.61
N PHE A 966 -31.34 -7.99 -10.01
CA PHE A 966 -31.35 -6.68 -10.69
C PHE A 966 -29.99 -6.36 -11.35
N LYS A 967 -28.87 -6.54 -10.65
CA LYS A 967 -27.53 -6.31 -11.21
C LYS A 967 -27.21 -7.20 -12.40
N ALA A 968 -27.62 -8.47 -12.36
CA ALA A 968 -27.40 -9.42 -13.45
C ALA A 968 -28.20 -9.03 -14.69
N ASP A 969 -29.51 -8.80 -14.53
CA ASP A 969 -30.45 -8.45 -15.62
C ASP A 969 -30.10 -7.08 -16.20
N LEU A 970 -29.79 -6.09 -15.36
CA LEU A 970 -29.32 -4.77 -15.81
C LEU A 970 -28.05 -4.86 -16.65
N LYS A 971 -27.08 -5.67 -16.22
CA LYS A 971 -25.85 -5.85 -16.97
C LYS A 971 -26.11 -6.43 -18.35
N THR A 972 -26.96 -7.46 -18.44
CA THR A 972 -27.38 -8.08 -19.70
C THR A 972 -28.09 -7.08 -20.62
N TYR A 973 -29.00 -6.31 -20.05
CA TYR A 973 -29.72 -5.27 -20.80
C TYR A 973 -28.74 -4.22 -21.38
N LEU A 974 -27.83 -3.71 -20.56
CA LEU A 974 -26.85 -2.71 -21.00
C LEU A 974 -25.83 -3.23 -22.02
N PHE A 975 -25.61 -4.54 -22.10
CA PHE A 975 -24.80 -5.14 -23.17
C PHE A 975 -25.54 -5.21 -24.51
N ASN A 976 -26.84 -5.28 -24.47
CA ASN A 976 -27.68 -5.39 -25.68
C ASN A 976 -28.07 -4.02 -26.25
N LEU A 977 -27.89 -2.94 -25.49
CA LEU A 977 -27.97 -1.55 -25.94
C LEU A 977 -26.70 -1.13 -26.69
#